data_84c4b49a2334dc15b1264c0ae8546f91
#
_entry.id   84c4b49a2334dc15b1264c0ae8546f91
#
_cell.length_a   1.000
_cell.length_b   1.000
_cell.length_c   1.000
_cell.angle_alpha   90.00
_cell.angle_beta   90.00
_cell.angle_gamma   90.00
#
_symmetry.space_group_name_H-M   'P 1'
#
loop_
_entity.id
_entity.type
_entity.pdbx_description
1 polymer ?
#
loop_
_entity_poly.entity_id
_entity_poly.type
_entity_poly.pdbx_seq_one_letter_code
_entity_poly.pdbx_strand_id
1 'polypeptide(L)'
;MKYVIVGGVAGGATAAARIRRNTEKAEIILFERGEYISYANCGLPYYIGGVIQERDRLFVQTPEAFSTRFCIDVRVRSEVMAIDTARKEVKVRTSDGKEYTETYDKLLLSTGASPVRPPLPGIDNEGIFTLRNVADTDRIKAYMQSHEVKKAVIVGGGFIGLEMAENLHHAGIEVAVVEMADQVMGPIDFSMAALVHGHLQQKGVKLYLQQAVEAFEKTGFGLKVKFQSGLQAEAQLVILSIGVRAETRLAVEAGLKLGEMKGIYVNEYLQTSDESVYAVGDAIEYPHPITGKPWLNFLAGPANRQARIVADNMTFGNRVKYEGSIGTAIAKVFDLTVASTGLPAKRLKAFGIPYLSATIHSGSHAGYYPGSLQMDIKITFSPEDGRLYGAQIVGYNGVDKRIDEYALVIKQKGTVYDLMQLEHAYAPPFSSAKDPVAVSGYVAGNILNGKMTPLYWRELQQADLTKVTLVDVRTKDEYELGHIPGAVNVPLDEMRSRMKEIPSDKPVFLYCGVGLRGYLASNILKENGYKDVRNLIGGIKTYNAAVTPVCQPEETCAVACSCETAEGTSDCKKVHVVDACGIQCPGPILRLKKGMEELKAGEQMEIHATDAGFPRDAEAWCRTTGNRFLSSKSEGGIYKVVVEKATPCAIEASRQDVGEKGKTFILFSDDLDKTLATFVLANGAAATGKKVTIFFTFWGLNAIKKERKPSVQKDIFGKMFGMMLPSSSRKLKLSKMNMGGMGTKMMRYIMNRKGIDSLESLRQQAIDNGVEFIACQMSMDVMGVKKEELLDNVTIGGVATYMDRAEEANVNLFI
;
A
#
# COMPACT_ATOMS: atom_id res chain seq x y z
N MET A 1 -35.43 24.93 27.66
CA MET A 1 -35.55 24.24 26.38
C MET A 1 -35.01 22.84 26.56
N LYS A 2 -35.75 21.87 26.12
CA LYS A 2 -35.46 20.44 26.24
C LYS A 2 -35.01 19.88 24.91
N TYR A 3 -33.79 19.32 24.88
CA TYR A 3 -33.21 18.70 23.68
C TYR A 3 -33.18 17.20 23.90
N VAL A 4 -33.74 16.48 22.92
CA VAL A 4 -33.64 15.02 22.86
C VAL A 4 -32.78 14.62 21.68
N ILE A 5 -31.84 13.70 21.91
CA ILE A 5 -30.89 13.21 20.93
C ILE A 5 -31.02 11.71 20.85
N VAL A 6 -31.16 11.16 19.65
CA VAL A 6 -31.30 9.73 19.37
C VAL A 6 -30.04 9.23 18.65
N GLY A 7 -29.25 8.41 19.35
CA GLY A 7 -27.95 7.90 18.92
C GLY A 7 -26.77 8.62 19.58
N GLY A 8 -25.95 7.88 20.31
CA GLY A 8 -24.91 8.38 21.22
C GLY A 8 -23.48 8.28 20.70
N VAL A 9 -23.23 8.07 19.38
CA VAL A 9 -21.86 7.92 18.85
C VAL A 9 -21.36 9.25 18.26
N ALA A 10 -20.79 9.29 17.08
CA ALA A 10 -20.07 10.45 16.54
C ALA A 10 -20.92 11.74 16.49
N GLY A 11 -22.07 11.70 15.80
CA GLY A 11 -22.93 12.87 15.60
C GLY A 11 -23.64 13.30 16.89
N GLY A 12 -24.32 12.36 17.54
CA GLY A 12 -25.16 12.65 18.71
C GLY A 12 -24.37 13.09 19.94
N ALA A 13 -23.33 12.36 20.33
CA ALA A 13 -22.49 12.72 21.47
C ALA A 13 -21.79 14.08 21.25
N THR A 14 -21.27 14.35 20.05
CA THR A 14 -20.66 15.63 19.72
C THR A 14 -21.67 16.78 19.78
N ALA A 15 -22.87 16.57 19.25
CA ALA A 15 -23.95 17.57 19.31
C ALA A 15 -24.39 17.84 20.75
N ALA A 16 -24.62 16.79 21.54
CA ALA A 16 -25.02 16.90 22.94
C ALA A 16 -24.01 17.74 23.77
N ALA A 17 -22.73 17.41 23.65
CA ALA A 17 -21.67 18.15 24.32
C ALA A 17 -21.57 19.62 23.83
N ARG A 18 -21.87 19.87 22.54
CA ARG A 18 -21.88 21.23 21.96
C ARG A 18 -23.09 22.04 22.45
N ILE A 19 -24.27 21.46 22.49
CA ILE A 19 -25.48 22.12 23.02
C ILE A 19 -25.24 22.55 24.47
N ARG A 20 -24.67 21.70 25.32
CA ARG A 20 -24.32 22.04 26.68
C ARG A 20 -23.36 23.25 26.76
N ARG A 21 -22.34 23.29 25.89
CA ARG A 21 -21.43 24.46 25.83
C ARG A 21 -22.10 25.71 25.31
N ASN A 22 -23.15 25.61 24.55
CA ASN A 22 -23.93 26.74 24.06
C ASN A 22 -24.92 27.22 25.09
N THR A 23 -25.48 26.36 25.94
CA THR A 23 -26.49 26.66 26.91
C THR A 23 -26.40 25.77 28.17
N GLU A 24 -26.00 26.35 29.28
CA GLU A 24 -25.81 25.63 30.55
C GLU A 24 -27.12 25.18 31.20
N LYS A 25 -28.22 25.90 30.97
CA LYS A 25 -29.54 25.65 31.60
C LYS A 25 -30.45 24.71 30.80
N ALA A 26 -29.99 24.20 29.69
CA ALA A 26 -30.80 23.28 28.87
C ALA A 26 -30.97 21.91 29.55
N GLU A 27 -32.15 21.33 29.42
CA GLU A 27 -32.34 19.89 29.64
C GLU A 27 -31.91 19.13 28.40
N ILE A 28 -30.99 18.17 28.53
CA ILE A 28 -30.45 17.41 27.41
C ILE A 28 -30.54 15.94 27.77
N ILE A 29 -31.26 15.17 26.92
CA ILE A 29 -31.40 13.74 27.07
C ILE A 29 -30.79 13.08 25.84
N LEU A 30 -29.90 12.11 26.06
CA LEU A 30 -29.26 11.32 25.00
C LEU A 30 -29.71 9.85 25.12
N PHE A 31 -30.42 9.36 24.13
CA PHE A 31 -30.82 7.95 24.02
C PHE A 31 -29.84 7.18 23.15
N GLU A 32 -29.37 6.05 23.69
CA GLU A 32 -28.59 5.07 22.96
C GLU A 32 -29.15 3.67 23.19
N ARG A 33 -29.47 2.95 22.11
CA ARG A 33 -30.01 1.59 22.20
C ARG A 33 -28.95 0.55 22.66
N GLY A 34 -27.68 0.83 22.37
CA GLY A 34 -26.56 0.02 22.83
C GLY A 34 -26.12 0.34 24.27
N GLU A 35 -25.05 -0.28 24.70
CA GLU A 35 -24.45 -0.09 26.03
C GLU A 35 -23.49 1.08 26.09
N TYR A 36 -22.94 1.49 24.94
CA TYR A 36 -21.80 2.40 24.87
C TYR A 36 -22.12 3.62 24.00
N ILE A 37 -21.66 4.78 24.45
CA ILE A 37 -21.66 6.02 23.69
C ILE A 37 -20.22 6.41 23.33
N SER A 38 -20.05 7.31 22.38
CA SER A 38 -18.77 7.99 22.12
C SER A 38 -17.56 7.05 22.05
N TYR A 39 -17.69 5.96 21.30
CA TYR A 39 -16.59 5.00 21.06
C TYR A 39 -15.98 5.17 19.67
N ALA A 40 -14.73 4.69 19.54
CA ALA A 40 -13.94 4.71 18.31
C ALA A 40 -14.44 3.65 17.31
N ASN A 41 -15.51 3.95 16.56
CA ASN A 41 -16.10 3.02 15.59
C ASN A 41 -15.07 2.54 14.56
N CYS A 42 -14.21 3.43 14.05
CA CYS A 42 -13.13 3.09 13.12
C CYS A 42 -11.98 2.30 13.78
N GLY A 43 -11.95 2.17 15.11
CA GLY A 43 -10.97 1.37 15.86
C GLY A 43 -11.32 -0.11 15.98
N LEU A 44 -12.56 -0.48 15.66
CA LEU A 44 -13.07 -1.84 15.87
C LEU A 44 -12.29 -2.92 15.10
N PRO A 45 -11.97 -2.77 13.80
CA PRO A 45 -11.14 -3.73 13.09
C PRO A 45 -9.77 -3.91 13.73
N TYR A 46 -9.12 -2.82 14.15
CA TYR A 46 -7.79 -2.81 14.75
C TYR A 46 -7.76 -3.49 16.14
N TYR A 47 -8.86 -3.42 16.89
CA TYR A 47 -9.00 -4.17 18.13
C TYR A 47 -9.23 -5.66 17.88
N ILE A 48 -9.99 -6.03 16.86
CA ILE A 48 -10.17 -7.44 16.45
C ILE A 48 -8.81 -8.05 16.08
N GLY A 49 -8.00 -7.37 15.28
CA GLY A 49 -6.67 -7.82 14.86
C GLY A 49 -5.57 -7.70 15.91
N GLY A 50 -5.87 -7.12 17.09
CA GLY A 50 -4.90 -6.99 18.18
C GLY A 50 -3.91 -5.84 18.06
N VAL A 51 -4.05 -4.95 17.08
CA VAL A 51 -3.26 -3.70 16.96
C VAL A 51 -3.63 -2.77 18.13
N ILE A 52 -4.91 -2.62 18.41
CA ILE A 52 -5.40 -2.03 19.67
C ILE A 52 -5.57 -3.20 20.65
N GLN A 53 -4.72 -3.27 21.66
CA GLN A 53 -4.68 -4.39 22.59
C GLN A 53 -5.75 -4.32 23.69
N GLU A 54 -5.94 -3.11 24.23
CA GLU A 54 -6.83 -2.84 25.35
C GLU A 54 -8.20 -2.40 24.83
N ARG A 55 -9.26 -3.15 25.21
CA ARG A 55 -10.65 -2.87 24.84
C ARG A 55 -11.09 -1.46 25.25
N ASP A 56 -10.66 -1.02 26.40
CA ASP A 56 -11.07 0.27 26.99
C ASP A 56 -10.55 1.47 26.18
N ARG A 57 -9.52 1.27 25.37
CA ARG A 57 -9.02 2.28 24.42
C ARG A 57 -10.03 2.62 23.31
N LEU A 58 -11.03 1.79 23.11
CA LEU A 58 -12.12 2.07 22.17
C LEU A 58 -13.07 3.15 22.70
N PHE A 59 -13.16 3.37 24.01
CA PHE A 59 -14.08 4.31 24.59
C PHE A 59 -13.47 5.69 24.74
N VAL A 60 -13.98 6.65 23.96
CA VAL A 60 -13.57 8.06 24.07
C VAL A 60 -14.16 8.67 25.33
N GLN A 61 -15.42 8.31 25.66
CA GLN A 61 -16.10 8.68 26.91
C GLN A 61 -17.00 7.52 27.34
N THR A 62 -17.09 7.28 28.66
CA THR A 62 -18.13 6.40 29.22
C THR A 62 -19.44 7.19 29.43
N PRO A 63 -20.60 6.53 29.51
CA PRO A 63 -21.89 7.18 29.80
C PRO A 63 -21.83 8.02 31.07
N GLU A 64 -21.24 7.49 32.15
CA GLU A 64 -21.14 8.13 33.46
C GLU A 64 -20.22 9.38 33.42
N ALA A 65 -19.04 9.23 32.82
CA ALA A 65 -18.10 10.36 32.69
C ALA A 65 -18.67 11.45 31.79
N PHE A 66 -19.39 11.10 30.73
CA PHE A 66 -20.05 12.05 29.84
C PHE A 66 -21.21 12.76 30.52
N SER A 67 -22.07 12.02 31.24
CA SER A 67 -23.17 12.57 32.02
C SER A 67 -22.66 13.54 33.09
N THR A 68 -21.68 13.15 33.88
CA THR A 68 -21.11 13.96 34.94
C THR A 68 -20.46 15.24 34.39
N ARG A 69 -19.63 15.11 33.35
CA ARG A 69 -18.87 16.24 32.80
C ARG A 69 -19.75 17.28 32.11
N PHE A 70 -20.76 16.82 31.38
CA PHE A 70 -21.61 17.70 30.60
C PHE A 70 -23.01 17.90 31.17
N CYS A 71 -23.33 17.34 32.33
CA CYS A 71 -24.65 17.42 32.94
C CYS A 71 -25.78 17.02 31.93
N ILE A 72 -25.59 15.89 31.27
CA ILE A 72 -26.50 15.34 30.27
C ILE A 72 -27.12 14.05 30.83
N ASP A 73 -28.42 13.89 30.70
CA ASP A 73 -29.11 12.63 31.02
C ASP A 73 -28.85 11.61 29.89
N VAL A 74 -27.87 10.74 30.14
CA VAL A 74 -27.48 9.70 29.20
C VAL A 74 -28.18 8.41 29.51
N ARG A 75 -29.06 7.96 28.62
CA ARG A 75 -29.86 6.74 28.77
C ARG A 75 -29.41 5.70 27.74
N VAL A 76 -28.45 4.88 28.14
CA VAL A 76 -28.05 3.69 27.35
C VAL A 76 -29.07 2.56 27.49
N ARG A 77 -28.98 1.53 26.63
CA ARG A 77 -29.93 0.39 26.57
C ARG A 77 -31.39 0.87 26.49
N SER A 78 -31.61 1.98 25.83
CA SER A 78 -32.90 2.68 25.73
C SER A 78 -33.17 3.02 24.26
N GLU A 79 -34.02 2.23 23.62
CA GLU A 79 -34.34 2.36 22.21
C GLU A 79 -35.56 3.28 22.03
N VAL A 80 -35.40 4.32 21.23
CA VAL A 80 -36.53 5.11 20.74
C VAL A 80 -37.26 4.29 19.68
N MET A 81 -38.53 3.98 19.96
CA MET A 81 -39.34 3.11 19.12
C MET A 81 -40.16 3.88 18.09
N ALA A 82 -40.67 5.07 18.47
CA ALA A 82 -41.51 5.92 17.62
C ALA A 82 -41.32 7.39 18.00
N ILE A 83 -41.68 8.28 17.06
CA ILE A 83 -41.66 9.73 17.23
C ILE A 83 -43.06 10.26 16.84
N ASP A 84 -43.67 11.04 17.74
CA ASP A 84 -44.86 11.83 17.45
C ASP A 84 -44.45 13.31 17.29
N THR A 85 -44.34 13.76 16.06
CA THR A 85 -43.90 15.13 15.75
C THR A 85 -44.96 16.18 16.11
N ALA A 86 -46.26 15.83 16.08
CA ALA A 86 -47.32 16.74 16.43
C ALA A 86 -47.39 17.01 17.94
N ARG A 87 -47.13 15.99 18.76
CA ARG A 87 -47.09 16.12 20.23
C ARG A 87 -45.67 16.44 20.73
N LYS A 88 -44.64 16.36 19.87
CA LYS A 88 -43.25 16.49 20.22
C LYS A 88 -42.81 15.48 21.30
N GLU A 89 -43.12 14.23 21.07
CA GLU A 89 -42.83 13.12 21.98
C GLU A 89 -42.10 12.01 21.28
N VAL A 90 -41.20 11.34 22.05
CA VAL A 90 -40.58 10.08 21.61
C VAL A 90 -41.01 8.95 22.54
N LYS A 91 -41.39 7.81 21.97
CA LYS A 91 -41.70 6.59 22.71
C LYS A 91 -40.43 5.77 22.86
N VAL A 92 -40.05 5.46 24.10
CA VAL A 92 -38.81 4.78 24.45
C VAL A 92 -39.11 3.43 25.08
N ARG A 93 -38.33 2.39 24.71
CA ARG A 93 -38.33 1.08 25.32
C ARG A 93 -36.94 0.77 25.89
N THR A 94 -36.87 0.43 27.17
CA THR A 94 -35.65 0.01 27.85
C THR A 94 -35.41 -1.49 27.66
N SER A 95 -34.18 -1.96 27.95
CA SER A 95 -33.81 -3.39 27.78
C SER A 95 -34.59 -4.35 28.65
N ASP A 96 -35.17 -3.88 29.79
CA ASP A 96 -36.07 -4.64 30.65
C ASP A 96 -37.53 -4.66 30.12
N GLY A 97 -37.78 -4.08 28.96
CA GLY A 97 -39.09 -4.05 28.29
C GLY A 97 -40.04 -2.95 28.74
N LYS A 98 -39.64 -2.08 29.68
CA LYS A 98 -40.47 -0.96 30.10
C LYS A 98 -40.58 0.09 29.00
N GLU A 99 -41.80 0.52 28.71
CA GLU A 99 -42.07 1.60 27.75
C GLU A 99 -42.52 2.87 28.48
N TYR A 100 -42.05 4.01 27.97
CA TYR A 100 -42.45 5.33 28.43
C TYR A 100 -42.30 6.37 27.33
N THR A 101 -42.86 7.56 27.56
CA THR A 101 -42.78 8.69 26.61
C THR A 101 -41.98 9.79 27.18
N GLU A 102 -41.16 10.45 26.34
CA GLU A 102 -40.35 11.60 26.67
C GLU A 102 -40.70 12.76 25.74
N THR A 103 -40.87 13.96 26.27
CA THR A 103 -41.16 15.15 25.46
C THR A 103 -39.90 15.85 25.01
N TYR A 104 -39.97 16.69 23.97
CA TYR A 104 -38.86 17.50 23.48
C TYR A 104 -39.33 18.87 22.96
N ASP A 105 -38.45 19.89 23.06
CA ASP A 105 -38.59 21.11 22.26
C ASP A 105 -37.91 21.00 20.91
N LYS A 106 -36.73 20.37 20.88
CA LYS A 106 -35.96 20.06 19.70
C LYS A 106 -35.43 18.60 19.74
N LEU A 107 -35.56 17.92 18.64
CA LEU A 107 -35.11 16.52 18.46
C LEU A 107 -33.97 16.44 17.46
N LEU A 108 -32.92 15.66 17.77
CA LEU A 108 -31.83 15.33 16.86
C LEU A 108 -31.81 13.83 16.57
N LEU A 109 -31.88 13.46 15.30
CA LEU A 109 -31.70 12.09 14.83
C LEU A 109 -30.25 11.89 14.39
N SER A 110 -29.55 11.02 15.09
CA SER A 110 -28.16 10.61 14.77
C SER A 110 -28.09 9.07 14.74
N THR A 111 -29.04 8.45 14.04
CA THR A 111 -29.28 7.01 13.99
C THR A 111 -28.22 6.25 13.21
N GLY A 112 -27.45 6.95 12.36
CA GLY A 112 -26.35 6.39 11.59
C GLY A 112 -26.80 5.49 10.46
N ALA A 113 -26.06 4.39 10.24
CA ALA A 113 -26.34 3.40 9.20
C ALA A 113 -26.23 1.98 9.75
N SER A 114 -26.85 1.02 9.12
CA SER A 114 -26.79 -0.39 9.47
C SER A 114 -26.16 -1.21 8.33
N PRO A 115 -25.35 -2.26 8.64
CA PRO A 115 -24.79 -3.14 7.64
C PRO A 115 -25.88 -3.80 6.79
N VAL A 116 -25.61 -3.93 5.50
CA VAL A 116 -26.49 -4.66 4.59
C VAL A 116 -26.34 -6.16 4.84
N ARG A 117 -27.48 -6.85 5.02
CA ARG A 117 -27.56 -8.30 5.18
C ARG A 117 -28.63 -8.83 4.24
N PRO A 118 -28.24 -9.31 3.04
CA PRO A 118 -29.21 -9.82 2.05
C PRO A 118 -29.79 -11.17 2.49
N PRO A 119 -30.99 -11.53 2.05
CA PRO A 119 -31.63 -12.80 2.40
C PRO A 119 -31.02 -13.96 1.59
N LEU A 120 -29.76 -14.29 1.83
CA LEU A 120 -29.08 -15.42 1.18
C LEU A 120 -29.25 -16.70 1.97
N PRO A 121 -29.36 -17.87 1.30
CA PRO A 121 -29.40 -19.16 1.96
C PRO A 121 -28.21 -19.38 2.90
N GLY A 122 -28.49 -19.74 4.15
CA GLY A 122 -27.47 -20.02 5.15
C GLY A 122 -26.80 -18.81 5.79
N ILE A 123 -27.26 -17.58 5.52
CA ILE A 123 -26.66 -16.36 6.08
C ILE A 123 -26.72 -16.28 7.60
N ASP A 124 -27.67 -16.99 8.23
CA ASP A 124 -27.84 -17.07 9.68
C ASP A 124 -27.00 -18.19 10.31
N ASN A 125 -26.15 -18.85 9.54
CA ASN A 125 -25.22 -19.83 10.10
C ASN A 125 -24.26 -19.16 11.08
N GLU A 126 -23.90 -19.91 12.14
CA GLU A 126 -22.84 -19.51 13.07
C GLU A 126 -21.53 -19.28 12.33
N GLY A 127 -20.74 -18.30 12.76
CA GLY A 127 -19.48 -17.90 12.09
C GLY A 127 -19.65 -16.80 11.04
N ILE A 128 -20.87 -16.32 10.77
CA ILE A 128 -21.13 -15.21 9.86
C ILE A 128 -21.50 -13.95 10.65
N PHE A 129 -20.70 -12.91 10.48
CA PHE A 129 -20.83 -11.66 11.23
C PHE A 129 -20.89 -10.43 10.32
N THR A 130 -21.48 -9.38 10.84
CA THR A 130 -21.30 -7.99 10.37
C THR A 130 -20.57 -7.23 11.46
N LEU A 131 -19.87 -6.15 11.10
CA LEU A 131 -19.18 -5.28 12.05
C LEU A 131 -19.83 -3.91 12.06
N ARG A 132 -20.45 -3.54 13.19
CA ARG A 132 -21.16 -2.25 13.34
C ARG A 132 -20.78 -1.52 14.63
N ASN A 133 -20.66 -2.25 15.76
CA ASN A 133 -20.49 -1.69 17.09
C ASN A 133 -19.58 -2.56 17.96
N VAL A 134 -19.38 -2.14 19.22
CA VAL A 134 -18.51 -2.83 20.18
C VAL A 134 -19.02 -4.25 20.47
N ALA A 135 -20.35 -4.46 20.58
CA ALA A 135 -20.90 -5.79 20.84
C ALA A 135 -20.63 -6.78 19.68
N ASP A 136 -20.67 -6.30 18.43
CA ASP A 136 -20.27 -7.11 17.27
C ASP A 136 -18.80 -7.50 17.36
N THR A 137 -17.96 -6.54 17.70
CA THR A 137 -16.50 -6.74 17.89
C THR A 137 -16.19 -7.76 18.94
N ASP A 138 -16.86 -7.68 20.10
CA ASP A 138 -16.70 -8.63 21.19
C ASP A 138 -17.12 -10.04 20.78
N ARG A 139 -18.25 -10.17 20.03
CA ARG A 139 -18.72 -11.46 19.49
C ARG A 139 -17.73 -12.06 18.49
N ILE A 140 -17.22 -11.26 17.55
CA ILE A 140 -16.24 -11.71 16.56
C ILE A 140 -14.99 -12.20 17.27
N LYS A 141 -14.46 -11.41 18.21
CA LYS A 141 -13.23 -11.76 18.94
C LYS A 141 -13.39 -13.00 19.80
N ALA A 142 -14.51 -13.14 20.52
CA ALA A 142 -14.84 -14.34 21.28
C ALA A 142 -14.96 -15.58 20.38
N TYR A 143 -15.61 -15.45 19.22
CA TYR A 143 -15.72 -16.53 18.24
C TYR A 143 -14.35 -16.95 17.70
N MET A 144 -13.49 -15.99 17.33
CA MET A 144 -12.13 -16.28 16.87
C MET A 144 -11.33 -17.09 17.89
N GLN A 145 -11.46 -16.76 19.17
CA GLN A 145 -10.75 -17.44 20.26
C GLN A 145 -11.30 -18.84 20.54
N SER A 146 -12.63 -18.98 20.58
CA SER A 146 -13.28 -20.26 20.95
C SER A 146 -13.22 -21.31 19.82
N HIS A 147 -13.08 -20.91 18.56
CA HIS A 147 -13.09 -21.80 17.40
C HIS A 147 -11.71 -21.93 16.71
N GLU A 148 -10.65 -21.38 17.30
CA GLU A 148 -9.29 -21.42 16.74
C GLU A 148 -9.26 -21.10 15.23
N VAL A 149 -9.90 -20.00 14.84
CA VAL A 149 -10.10 -19.62 13.43
C VAL A 149 -8.77 -19.51 12.69
N LYS A 150 -8.63 -20.26 11.60
CA LYS A 150 -7.44 -20.26 10.72
C LYS A 150 -7.72 -19.62 9.36
N LYS A 151 -8.98 -19.65 8.88
CA LYS A 151 -9.38 -19.13 7.58
C LYS A 151 -10.60 -18.23 7.71
N ALA A 152 -10.55 -17.08 7.07
CA ALA A 152 -11.67 -16.16 7.03
C ALA A 152 -11.97 -15.71 5.58
N VAL A 153 -13.25 -15.50 5.29
CA VAL A 153 -13.72 -14.89 4.06
C VAL A 153 -14.37 -13.55 4.38
N ILE A 154 -13.89 -12.51 3.71
CA ILE A 154 -14.47 -11.17 3.74
C ILE A 154 -15.32 -11.01 2.49
N VAL A 155 -16.61 -10.80 2.65
CA VAL A 155 -17.53 -10.52 1.55
C VAL A 155 -17.71 -9.01 1.42
N GLY A 156 -17.14 -8.43 0.36
CA GLY A 156 -17.10 -7.00 0.08
C GLY A 156 -15.70 -6.38 0.27
N GLY A 157 -15.15 -5.81 -0.81
CA GLY A 157 -13.82 -5.20 -0.91
C GLY A 157 -13.81 -3.68 -0.65
N GLY A 158 -14.75 -3.15 0.14
CA GLY A 158 -14.77 -1.75 0.57
C GLY A 158 -13.80 -1.43 1.72
N PHE A 159 -13.88 -0.22 2.29
CA PHE A 159 -13.01 0.21 3.40
C PHE A 159 -13.02 -0.78 4.57
N ILE A 160 -14.21 -1.06 5.12
CA ILE A 160 -14.36 -1.96 6.28
C ILE A 160 -13.84 -3.37 5.95
N GLY A 161 -14.12 -3.86 4.74
CA GLY A 161 -13.69 -5.19 4.31
C GLY A 161 -12.17 -5.31 4.23
N LEU A 162 -11.48 -4.32 3.66
CA LEU A 162 -10.03 -4.33 3.55
C LEU A 162 -9.33 -4.10 4.90
N GLU A 163 -9.88 -3.23 5.77
CA GLU A 163 -9.39 -3.08 7.15
C GLU A 163 -9.55 -4.39 7.94
N MET A 164 -10.67 -5.10 7.78
CA MET A 164 -10.86 -6.42 8.38
C MET A 164 -9.89 -7.45 7.80
N ALA A 165 -9.67 -7.45 6.48
CA ALA A 165 -8.74 -8.36 5.83
C ALA A 165 -7.30 -8.17 6.36
N GLU A 166 -6.82 -6.93 6.46
CA GLU A 166 -5.52 -6.61 7.05
C GLU A 166 -5.42 -7.10 8.50
N ASN A 167 -6.43 -6.77 9.32
CA ASN A 167 -6.38 -7.04 10.75
C ASN A 167 -6.52 -8.54 11.07
N LEU A 168 -7.34 -9.29 10.34
CA LEU A 168 -7.41 -10.75 10.47
C LEU A 168 -6.13 -11.43 9.99
N HIS A 169 -5.55 -10.95 8.89
CA HIS A 169 -4.25 -11.44 8.43
C HIS A 169 -3.14 -11.15 9.46
N HIS A 170 -3.15 -9.97 10.07
CA HIS A 170 -2.22 -9.62 11.16
C HIS A 170 -2.37 -10.55 12.38
N ALA A 171 -3.59 -11.00 12.66
CA ALA A 171 -3.87 -12.00 13.69
C ALA A 171 -3.46 -13.44 13.28
N GLY A 172 -2.83 -13.64 12.12
CA GLY A 172 -2.34 -14.94 11.64
C GLY A 172 -3.40 -15.79 10.94
N ILE A 173 -4.51 -15.20 10.50
CA ILE A 173 -5.60 -15.89 9.80
C ILE A 173 -5.39 -15.77 8.29
N GLU A 174 -5.55 -16.87 7.55
CA GLU A 174 -5.57 -16.88 6.09
C GLU A 174 -6.86 -16.19 5.61
N VAL A 175 -6.71 -15.14 4.79
CA VAL A 175 -7.83 -14.29 4.38
C VAL A 175 -8.11 -14.40 2.89
N ALA A 176 -9.40 -14.54 2.55
CA ALA A 176 -9.89 -14.34 1.20
C ALA A 176 -10.87 -13.15 1.17
N VAL A 177 -10.78 -12.32 0.14
CA VAL A 177 -11.72 -11.22 -0.13
C VAL A 177 -12.52 -11.54 -1.37
N VAL A 178 -13.85 -11.47 -1.25
CA VAL A 178 -14.80 -11.73 -2.33
C VAL A 178 -15.53 -10.43 -2.67
N GLU A 179 -15.43 -9.98 -3.91
CA GLU A 179 -16.05 -8.73 -4.37
C GLU A 179 -16.84 -8.97 -5.66
N MET A 180 -18.08 -8.50 -5.67
CA MET A 180 -18.99 -8.63 -6.81
C MET A 180 -18.57 -7.76 -7.99
N ALA A 181 -17.96 -6.61 -7.72
CA ALA A 181 -17.43 -5.72 -8.74
C ALA A 181 -16.10 -6.24 -9.32
N ASP A 182 -15.65 -5.60 -10.40
CA ASP A 182 -14.36 -5.86 -11.04
C ASP A 182 -13.16 -5.33 -10.22
N GLN A 183 -13.43 -4.65 -9.10
CA GLN A 183 -12.39 -4.02 -8.28
C GLN A 183 -12.76 -3.90 -6.80
N VAL A 184 -11.78 -3.91 -5.92
CA VAL A 184 -11.91 -3.43 -4.54
C VAL A 184 -11.87 -1.89 -4.50
N MET A 185 -12.13 -1.29 -3.34
CA MET A 185 -12.07 0.15 -3.12
C MET A 185 -12.93 0.94 -4.11
N GLY A 186 -14.25 0.73 -4.05
CA GLY A 186 -15.22 1.42 -4.91
C GLY A 186 -15.05 2.94 -5.10
N PRO A 187 -14.54 3.73 -4.14
CA PRO A 187 -14.32 5.17 -4.32
C PRO A 187 -13.22 5.57 -5.31
N ILE A 188 -12.31 4.67 -5.72
CA ILE A 188 -11.23 4.96 -6.69
C ILE A 188 -11.49 4.30 -8.04
N ASP A 189 -10.82 4.78 -9.09
CA ASP A 189 -10.90 4.20 -10.44
C ASP A 189 -10.12 2.89 -10.54
N PHE A 190 -10.47 2.05 -11.52
CA PHE A 190 -9.90 0.72 -11.71
C PHE A 190 -8.36 0.72 -11.79
N SER A 191 -7.75 1.65 -12.55
CA SER A 191 -6.29 1.71 -12.66
C SER A 191 -5.56 1.99 -11.34
N MET A 192 -6.24 2.63 -10.38
CA MET A 192 -5.72 2.86 -9.04
C MET A 192 -6.01 1.65 -8.13
N ALA A 193 -7.20 1.04 -8.26
CA ALA A 193 -7.57 -0.17 -7.54
C ALA A 193 -6.69 -1.37 -7.93
N ALA A 194 -6.24 -1.45 -9.18
CA ALA A 194 -5.35 -2.50 -9.65
C ALA A 194 -4.01 -2.56 -8.90
N LEU A 195 -3.50 -1.40 -8.45
CA LEU A 195 -2.32 -1.33 -7.58
C LEU A 195 -2.60 -1.99 -6.21
N VAL A 196 -3.82 -1.78 -5.69
CA VAL A 196 -4.26 -2.40 -4.43
C VAL A 196 -4.44 -3.91 -4.60
N HIS A 197 -4.99 -4.37 -5.74
CA HIS A 197 -5.11 -5.79 -6.06
C HIS A 197 -3.75 -6.50 -6.01
N GLY A 198 -2.76 -5.97 -6.72
CA GLY A 198 -1.41 -6.52 -6.73
C GLY A 198 -0.79 -6.55 -5.32
N HIS A 199 -1.03 -5.51 -4.52
CA HIS A 199 -0.54 -5.45 -3.15
C HIS A 199 -1.19 -6.49 -2.24
N LEU A 200 -2.52 -6.66 -2.31
CA LEU A 200 -3.25 -7.69 -1.56
C LEU A 200 -2.73 -9.10 -1.88
N GLN A 201 -2.53 -9.40 -3.18
CA GLN A 201 -1.99 -10.70 -3.60
C GLN A 201 -0.55 -10.91 -3.12
N GLN A 202 0.31 -9.88 -3.16
CA GLN A 202 1.66 -9.94 -2.59
C GLN A 202 1.69 -10.22 -1.08
N LYS A 203 0.65 -9.76 -0.36
CA LYS A 203 0.47 -10.06 1.07
C LYS A 203 -0.17 -11.43 1.32
N GLY A 204 -0.45 -12.20 0.28
CA GLY A 204 -1.03 -13.54 0.42
C GLY A 204 -2.55 -13.55 0.60
N VAL A 205 -3.23 -12.42 0.42
CA VAL A 205 -4.69 -12.37 0.44
C VAL A 205 -5.23 -12.96 -0.87
N LYS A 206 -6.11 -13.96 -0.76
CA LYS A 206 -6.83 -14.51 -1.92
C LYS A 206 -7.91 -13.53 -2.36
N LEU A 207 -7.90 -13.14 -3.62
CA LEU A 207 -8.80 -12.13 -4.15
C LEU A 207 -9.71 -12.72 -5.23
N TYR A 208 -11.02 -12.76 -4.93
CA TYR A 208 -12.07 -13.18 -5.86
C TYR A 208 -12.85 -11.95 -6.33
N LEU A 209 -12.55 -11.44 -7.51
CA LEU A 209 -13.28 -10.33 -8.14
C LEU A 209 -14.36 -10.86 -9.08
N GLN A 210 -15.39 -10.02 -9.33
CA GLN A 210 -16.56 -10.38 -10.15
C GLN A 210 -17.26 -11.65 -9.64
N GLN A 211 -17.26 -11.86 -8.32
CA GLN A 211 -17.87 -13.02 -7.66
C GLN A 211 -18.99 -12.57 -6.73
N ALA A 212 -20.21 -12.91 -7.08
CA ALA A 212 -21.37 -12.71 -6.22
C ALA A 212 -21.59 -13.96 -5.36
N VAL A 213 -21.72 -13.77 -4.04
CA VAL A 213 -22.07 -14.86 -3.11
C VAL A 213 -23.51 -15.28 -3.34
N GLU A 214 -23.73 -16.58 -3.49
CA GLU A 214 -25.02 -17.21 -3.67
C GLU A 214 -25.57 -17.82 -2.38
N ALA A 215 -24.73 -18.53 -1.63
CA ALA A 215 -25.16 -19.25 -0.42
C ALA A 215 -23.99 -19.53 0.54
N PHE A 216 -24.36 -19.85 1.78
CA PHE A 216 -23.45 -20.31 2.82
C PHE A 216 -23.86 -21.70 3.30
N GLU A 217 -23.00 -22.70 3.16
CA GLU A 217 -23.28 -24.07 3.61
C GLU A 217 -22.38 -24.44 4.81
N LYS A 218 -22.93 -25.14 5.78
CA LYS A 218 -22.13 -25.73 6.88
C LYS A 218 -21.34 -26.93 6.39
N THR A 219 -20.10 -27.05 6.83
CA THR A 219 -19.22 -28.18 6.57
C THR A 219 -18.59 -28.67 7.86
N GLY A 220 -17.91 -29.79 7.83
CA GLY A 220 -17.14 -30.26 9.00
C GLY A 220 -15.98 -29.35 9.41
N PHE A 221 -15.50 -28.51 8.49
CA PHE A 221 -14.43 -27.53 8.74
C PHE A 221 -14.97 -26.17 9.23
N GLY A 222 -16.21 -25.80 8.89
CA GLY A 222 -16.83 -24.51 9.18
C GLY A 222 -17.90 -24.16 8.16
N LEU A 223 -17.60 -23.23 7.28
CA LEU A 223 -18.50 -22.69 6.27
C LEU A 223 -17.90 -22.82 4.87
N LYS A 224 -18.74 -23.13 3.91
CA LYS A 224 -18.45 -23.06 2.50
C LYS A 224 -19.24 -21.91 1.90
N VAL A 225 -18.54 -20.92 1.36
CA VAL A 225 -19.11 -19.75 0.67
C VAL A 225 -19.18 -20.08 -0.81
N LYS A 226 -20.41 -20.20 -1.35
CA LYS A 226 -20.64 -20.50 -2.78
C LYS A 226 -20.83 -19.22 -3.57
N PHE A 227 -20.24 -19.18 -4.76
CA PHE A 227 -20.38 -18.05 -5.70
C PHE A 227 -21.26 -18.44 -6.88
N GLN A 228 -21.93 -17.47 -7.48
CA GLN A 228 -22.78 -17.69 -8.65
C GLN A 228 -22.02 -18.26 -9.87
N SER A 229 -20.71 -18.07 -9.94
CA SER A 229 -19.85 -18.67 -10.98
C SER A 229 -19.63 -20.18 -10.82
N GLY A 230 -20.03 -20.79 -9.70
CA GLY A 230 -19.70 -22.16 -9.33
C GLY A 230 -18.41 -22.30 -8.51
N LEU A 231 -17.60 -21.27 -8.42
CA LEU A 231 -16.45 -21.25 -7.52
C LEU A 231 -16.91 -21.22 -6.05
N GLN A 232 -16.02 -21.56 -5.15
CA GLN A 232 -16.30 -21.60 -3.71
C GLN A 232 -15.07 -21.27 -2.86
N ALA A 233 -15.30 -20.81 -1.65
CA ALA A 233 -14.25 -20.59 -0.65
C ALA A 233 -14.66 -21.23 0.68
N GLU A 234 -13.71 -21.82 1.39
CA GLU A 234 -13.93 -22.41 2.72
C GLU A 234 -13.35 -21.49 3.81
N ALA A 235 -14.11 -21.30 4.88
CA ALA A 235 -13.73 -20.49 6.02
C ALA A 235 -14.38 -20.97 7.32
N GLN A 236 -13.78 -20.62 8.44
CA GLN A 236 -14.40 -20.77 9.76
C GLN A 236 -15.08 -19.46 10.18
N LEU A 237 -14.67 -18.33 9.62
CA LEU A 237 -15.21 -17.00 9.89
C LEU A 237 -15.57 -16.31 8.58
N VAL A 238 -16.78 -15.73 8.52
CA VAL A 238 -17.20 -14.88 7.40
C VAL A 238 -17.58 -13.49 7.93
N ILE A 239 -17.02 -12.44 7.34
CA ILE A 239 -17.40 -11.06 7.63
C ILE A 239 -18.13 -10.48 6.43
N LEU A 240 -19.40 -10.08 6.63
CA LEU A 240 -20.19 -9.41 5.62
C LEU A 240 -19.92 -7.91 5.65
N SER A 241 -19.30 -7.39 4.61
CA SER A 241 -18.90 -5.98 4.44
C SER A 241 -19.36 -5.41 3.10
N ILE A 242 -20.57 -5.80 2.67
CA ILE A 242 -21.15 -5.47 1.35
C ILE A 242 -21.84 -4.10 1.30
N GLY A 243 -21.52 -3.23 2.23
CA GLY A 243 -22.02 -1.87 2.35
C GLY A 243 -22.95 -1.67 3.54
N VAL A 244 -23.40 -0.42 3.66
CA VAL A 244 -24.28 0.04 4.74
C VAL A 244 -25.49 0.77 4.16
N ARG A 245 -26.57 0.82 4.91
CA ARG A 245 -27.79 1.55 4.58
C ARG A 245 -28.15 2.51 5.70
N ALA A 246 -28.51 3.74 5.34
CA ALA A 246 -28.98 4.74 6.28
C ALA A 246 -30.12 4.21 7.17
N GLU A 247 -30.01 4.43 8.49
CA GLU A 247 -31.03 4.00 9.47
C GLU A 247 -32.13 5.06 9.57
N THR A 248 -33.18 4.86 8.76
CA THR A 248 -34.25 5.84 8.54
C THR A 248 -35.61 5.40 9.05
N ARG A 249 -35.73 4.24 9.72
CA ARG A 249 -37.00 3.68 10.20
C ARG A 249 -37.80 4.70 11.02
N LEU A 250 -37.19 5.29 12.02
CA LEU A 250 -37.87 6.30 12.87
C LEU A 250 -38.36 7.52 12.09
N ALA A 251 -37.58 7.98 11.11
CA ALA A 251 -37.99 9.09 10.26
C ALA A 251 -39.17 8.77 9.37
N VAL A 252 -39.19 7.57 8.78
CA VAL A 252 -40.30 7.07 7.96
C VAL A 252 -41.58 6.95 8.76
N GLU A 253 -41.51 6.30 9.92
CA GLU A 253 -42.65 6.08 10.81
C GLU A 253 -43.20 7.41 11.39
N ALA A 254 -42.35 8.41 11.56
CA ALA A 254 -42.70 9.76 11.95
C ALA A 254 -43.23 10.65 10.81
N GLY A 255 -43.33 10.15 9.58
CA GLY A 255 -43.75 10.92 8.41
C GLY A 255 -42.74 11.96 7.93
N LEU A 256 -41.50 11.89 8.33
CA LEU A 256 -40.45 12.78 7.84
C LEU A 256 -40.04 12.43 6.40
N LYS A 257 -39.75 13.46 5.61
CA LYS A 257 -39.35 13.32 4.22
C LYS A 257 -38.03 12.58 4.09
N LEU A 258 -37.96 11.60 3.21
CA LEU A 258 -36.74 11.00 2.74
C LEU A 258 -36.27 11.60 1.41
N GLY A 259 -34.96 11.56 1.15
CA GLY A 259 -34.41 11.88 -0.15
C GLY A 259 -34.50 10.73 -1.14
N GLU A 260 -33.99 10.95 -2.35
CA GLU A 260 -34.04 9.98 -3.46
C GLU A 260 -33.22 8.70 -3.16
N MET A 261 -32.11 8.84 -2.44
CA MET A 261 -31.27 7.73 -2.01
C MET A 261 -31.71 7.07 -0.70
N LYS A 262 -32.92 7.42 -0.21
CA LYS A 262 -33.53 6.89 1.01
C LYS A 262 -32.84 7.29 2.31
N GLY A 263 -32.02 8.33 2.31
CA GLY A 263 -31.54 9.02 3.51
C GLY A 263 -32.60 10.01 4.03
N ILE A 264 -32.47 10.44 5.30
CA ILE A 264 -33.33 11.49 5.86
C ILE A 264 -33.00 12.78 5.11
N TYR A 265 -34.02 13.37 4.46
CA TYR A 265 -33.85 14.67 3.82
C TYR A 265 -33.59 15.76 4.86
N VAL A 266 -32.58 16.58 4.64
CA VAL A 266 -32.27 17.75 5.42
C VAL A 266 -32.05 18.98 4.54
N ASN A 267 -32.42 20.15 5.05
CA ASN A 267 -32.09 21.42 4.41
C ASN A 267 -30.62 21.84 4.73
N GLU A 268 -30.21 23.00 4.25
CA GLU A 268 -28.85 23.53 4.47
C GLU A 268 -28.49 23.79 5.95
N TYR A 269 -29.48 23.77 6.86
CA TYR A 269 -29.29 23.91 8.31
C TYR A 269 -29.31 22.57 9.06
N LEU A 270 -29.34 21.44 8.35
CA LEU A 270 -29.49 20.09 8.87
C LEU A 270 -30.85 19.84 9.55
N GLN A 271 -31.86 20.63 9.22
CA GLN A 271 -33.23 20.49 9.67
C GLN A 271 -34.02 19.61 8.70
N THR A 272 -34.85 18.72 9.22
CA THR A 272 -35.69 17.81 8.43
C THR A 272 -36.92 18.54 7.82
N SER A 273 -37.92 17.81 7.35
CA SER A 273 -39.21 18.36 6.94
C SER A 273 -40.05 18.89 8.09
N ASP A 274 -39.68 18.58 9.35
CA ASP A 274 -40.28 19.14 10.56
C ASP A 274 -39.29 20.17 11.18
N GLU A 275 -39.83 21.34 11.56
CA GLU A 275 -39.01 22.46 12.08
C GLU A 275 -38.41 22.23 13.46
N SER A 276 -38.91 21.27 14.23
CA SER A 276 -38.43 20.88 15.53
C SER A 276 -37.43 19.71 15.47
N VAL A 277 -37.33 19.03 14.31
CA VAL A 277 -36.51 17.84 14.14
C VAL A 277 -35.33 18.08 13.20
N TYR A 278 -34.17 17.73 13.65
CA TYR A 278 -32.89 17.81 12.92
C TYR A 278 -32.29 16.41 12.72
N ALA A 279 -31.42 16.26 11.75
CA ALA A 279 -30.70 14.98 11.54
C ALA A 279 -29.25 15.20 11.12
N VAL A 280 -28.36 14.26 11.49
CA VAL A 280 -26.92 14.30 11.19
C VAL A 280 -26.34 12.90 10.99
N GLY A 281 -25.14 12.84 10.43
CA GLY A 281 -24.33 11.63 10.24
C GLY A 281 -24.78 10.79 9.06
N ASP A 282 -24.54 9.49 9.13
CA ASP A 282 -24.75 8.55 8.05
C ASP A 282 -26.22 8.38 7.66
N ALA A 283 -27.15 8.87 8.48
CA ALA A 283 -28.56 8.75 8.23
C ALA A 283 -29.11 9.78 7.23
N ILE A 284 -28.39 10.88 6.95
CA ILE A 284 -28.89 12.02 6.18
C ILE A 284 -28.51 11.96 4.71
N GLU A 285 -29.40 12.54 3.88
CA GLU A 285 -29.16 12.80 2.47
C GLU A 285 -29.14 14.31 2.20
N TYR A 286 -28.13 14.74 1.45
CA TYR A 286 -27.95 16.14 1.07
C TYR A 286 -27.36 16.25 -0.33
N PRO A 287 -27.43 17.44 -0.99
CA PRO A 287 -26.82 17.62 -2.30
C PRO A 287 -25.29 17.52 -2.27
N HIS A 288 -24.72 16.78 -3.20
CA HIS A 288 -23.26 16.71 -3.37
C HIS A 288 -22.71 18.06 -3.85
N PRO A 289 -21.67 18.62 -3.21
CA PRO A 289 -21.18 19.98 -3.49
C PRO A 289 -20.71 20.25 -4.94
N ILE A 290 -20.26 19.20 -5.65
CA ILE A 290 -19.79 19.33 -7.03
C ILE A 290 -20.94 19.20 -8.04
N THR A 291 -21.84 18.24 -7.82
CA THR A 291 -22.86 17.86 -8.82
C THR A 291 -24.25 18.37 -8.51
N GLY A 292 -24.53 18.80 -7.28
CA GLY A 292 -25.86 19.10 -6.79
C GLY A 292 -26.81 17.90 -6.68
N LYS A 293 -26.36 16.69 -7.07
CA LYS A 293 -27.17 15.48 -7.01
C LYS A 293 -27.27 14.93 -5.59
N PRO A 294 -28.32 14.15 -5.27
CA PRO A 294 -28.48 13.50 -3.98
C PRO A 294 -27.24 12.67 -3.58
N TRP A 295 -26.84 12.76 -2.32
CA TRP A 295 -25.63 12.13 -1.83
C TRP A 295 -25.78 11.61 -0.40
N LEU A 296 -25.29 10.38 -0.18
CA LEU A 296 -25.08 9.77 1.14
C LEU A 296 -23.58 9.65 1.39
N ASN A 297 -23.13 9.96 2.59
CA ASN A 297 -21.72 9.91 2.93
C ASN A 297 -21.50 9.33 4.33
N PHE A 298 -21.00 8.12 4.40
CA PHE A 298 -20.83 7.33 5.62
C PHE A 298 -19.42 7.53 6.22
N LEU A 299 -19.13 8.76 6.65
CA LEU A 299 -17.82 9.16 7.19
C LEU A 299 -17.96 9.93 8.52
N ALA A 300 -17.11 9.60 9.49
CA ALA A 300 -17.12 10.19 10.83
C ALA A 300 -16.74 11.70 10.84
N GLY A 301 -15.83 12.13 9.95
CA GLY A 301 -15.42 13.52 9.83
C GLY A 301 -16.57 14.47 9.52
N PRO A 302 -17.34 14.24 8.44
CA PRO A 302 -18.58 14.95 8.13
C PRO A 302 -19.60 14.92 9.28
N ALA A 303 -19.85 13.75 9.89
CA ALA A 303 -20.79 13.61 11.00
C ALA A 303 -20.45 14.51 12.18
N ASN A 304 -19.18 14.59 12.58
CA ASN A 304 -18.71 15.47 13.66
C ASN A 304 -18.85 16.96 13.30
N ARG A 305 -18.60 17.36 12.05
CA ARG A 305 -18.79 18.74 11.60
C ARG A 305 -20.26 19.10 11.58
N GLN A 306 -21.11 18.21 11.07
CA GLN A 306 -22.58 18.36 11.08
C GLN A 306 -23.11 18.50 12.51
N ALA A 307 -22.62 17.70 13.45
CA ALA A 307 -22.99 17.75 14.86
C ALA A 307 -22.72 19.13 15.49
N ARG A 308 -21.59 19.76 15.15
CA ARG A 308 -21.29 21.11 15.60
C ARG A 308 -22.25 22.14 15.01
N ILE A 309 -22.51 22.07 13.72
CA ILE A 309 -23.41 22.98 13.00
C ILE A 309 -24.86 22.83 13.53
N VAL A 310 -25.36 21.61 13.64
CA VAL A 310 -26.72 21.36 14.10
C VAL A 310 -26.95 21.78 15.53
N ALA A 311 -25.97 21.59 16.40
CA ALA A 311 -26.05 22.06 17.80
C ALA A 311 -26.18 23.58 17.87
N ASP A 312 -25.41 24.32 17.08
CA ASP A 312 -25.49 25.78 17.01
C ASP A 312 -26.88 26.22 16.44
N ASN A 313 -27.37 25.56 15.39
CA ASN A 313 -28.67 25.84 14.79
C ASN A 313 -29.86 25.52 15.71
N MET A 314 -29.79 24.40 16.43
CA MET A 314 -30.83 24.03 17.42
C MET A 314 -30.88 25.01 18.58
N THR A 315 -29.72 25.55 18.99
CA THR A 315 -29.61 26.44 20.15
C THR A 315 -29.96 27.88 19.81
N PHE A 316 -29.47 28.41 18.69
CA PHE A 316 -29.51 29.81 18.33
C PHE A 316 -30.40 30.15 17.15
N GLY A 317 -31.10 29.15 16.60
CA GLY A 317 -31.82 29.23 15.34
C GLY A 317 -30.94 28.99 14.12
N ASN A 318 -31.54 28.71 12.98
CA ASN A 318 -30.87 28.33 11.74
C ASN A 318 -29.96 29.47 11.20
N ARG A 319 -28.68 29.46 11.55
CA ARG A 319 -27.68 30.49 11.21
C ARG A 319 -26.51 29.97 10.42
N VAL A 320 -26.10 28.72 10.67
CA VAL A 320 -24.89 28.12 10.10
C VAL A 320 -25.29 27.09 9.05
N LYS A 321 -24.89 27.33 7.80
CA LYS A 321 -25.17 26.42 6.70
C LYS A 321 -24.15 25.27 6.66
N TYR A 322 -24.64 24.08 6.33
CA TYR A 322 -23.82 22.94 5.99
C TYR A 322 -23.61 22.90 4.49
N GLU A 323 -22.39 23.07 4.03
CA GLU A 323 -22.01 23.12 2.62
C GLU A 323 -21.86 21.74 1.96
N GLY A 324 -22.20 20.67 2.67
CA GLY A 324 -22.01 19.30 2.20
C GLY A 324 -20.61 18.75 2.44
N SER A 325 -20.39 17.55 1.93
CA SER A 325 -19.10 16.85 1.96
C SER A 325 -18.77 16.28 0.59
N ILE A 326 -17.51 16.40 0.20
CA ILE A 326 -16.98 15.87 -1.06
C ILE A 326 -16.47 14.42 -0.95
N GLY A 327 -16.62 13.79 0.22
CA GLY A 327 -16.26 12.38 0.42
C GLY A 327 -14.76 12.12 0.54
N THR A 328 -14.00 13.00 1.21
CA THR A 328 -12.58 12.77 1.46
C THR A 328 -12.41 11.61 2.43
N ALA A 329 -11.71 10.56 1.96
CA ALA A 329 -11.53 9.30 2.68
C ALA A 329 -10.11 8.78 2.50
N ILE A 330 -9.63 8.06 3.51
CA ILE A 330 -8.32 7.42 3.53
C ILE A 330 -8.43 6.08 4.25
N ALA A 331 -7.71 5.09 3.76
CA ALA A 331 -7.58 3.78 4.40
C ALA A 331 -6.14 3.27 4.32
N LYS A 332 -5.77 2.49 5.31
CA LYS A 332 -4.57 1.67 5.30
C LYS A 332 -4.94 0.29 4.79
N VAL A 333 -4.17 -0.23 3.85
CA VAL A 333 -4.28 -1.59 3.32
C VAL A 333 -2.91 -2.25 3.46
N PHE A 334 -2.65 -2.89 4.56
CA PHE A 334 -1.33 -3.34 5.02
C PHE A 334 -0.38 -2.15 5.17
N ASP A 335 0.70 -2.09 4.42
CA ASP A 335 1.64 -0.97 4.40
C ASP A 335 1.32 0.08 3.32
N LEU A 336 0.32 -0.19 2.47
CA LEU A 336 -0.16 0.73 1.46
C LEU A 336 -1.23 1.68 2.02
N THR A 337 -1.19 2.94 1.64
CA THR A 337 -2.20 3.94 1.95
C THR A 337 -2.99 4.28 0.70
N VAL A 338 -4.30 4.24 0.79
CA VAL A 338 -5.24 4.54 -0.29
C VAL A 338 -6.14 5.70 0.12
N ALA A 339 -6.14 6.78 -0.64
CA ALA A 339 -6.96 7.95 -0.35
C ALA A 339 -7.70 8.45 -1.58
N SER A 340 -8.87 9.06 -1.35
CA SER A 340 -9.66 9.68 -2.40
C SER A 340 -10.43 10.90 -1.89
N THR A 341 -10.69 11.85 -2.78
CA THR A 341 -11.54 13.02 -2.52
C THR A 341 -12.25 13.44 -3.79
N GLY A 342 -13.47 13.97 -3.67
CA GLY A 342 -14.28 14.37 -4.82
C GLY A 342 -14.78 13.19 -5.66
N LEU A 343 -14.78 13.33 -6.96
CA LEU A 343 -15.40 12.39 -7.89
C LEU A 343 -14.38 11.66 -8.78
N PRO A 344 -14.31 10.33 -8.72
CA PRO A 344 -13.53 9.54 -9.66
C PRO A 344 -14.13 9.55 -11.06
N ALA A 345 -13.32 9.24 -12.08
CA ALA A 345 -13.72 9.25 -13.50
C ALA A 345 -14.98 8.41 -13.76
N LYS A 346 -15.10 7.24 -13.13
CA LYS A 346 -16.29 6.38 -13.28
C LYS A 346 -17.59 7.02 -12.80
N ARG A 347 -17.54 7.82 -11.73
CA ARG A 347 -18.72 8.57 -11.24
C ARG A 347 -19.08 9.73 -12.16
N LEU A 348 -18.08 10.47 -12.62
CA LEU A 348 -18.29 11.55 -13.61
C LEU A 348 -18.92 11.00 -14.88
N LYS A 349 -18.41 9.87 -15.38
CA LYS A 349 -19.00 9.16 -16.54
C LYS A 349 -20.45 8.75 -16.29
N ALA A 350 -20.75 8.17 -15.13
CA ALA A 350 -22.13 7.76 -14.76
C ALA A 350 -23.09 8.95 -14.64
N PHE A 351 -22.60 10.13 -14.26
CA PHE A 351 -23.40 11.34 -14.20
C PHE A 351 -23.48 12.11 -15.52
N GLY A 352 -22.78 11.66 -16.56
CA GLY A 352 -22.69 12.35 -17.84
C GLY A 352 -21.93 13.69 -17.79
N ILE A 353 -21.04 13.87 -16.82
CA ILE A 353 -20.22 15.07 -16.66
C ILE A 353 -18.95 14.91 -17.49
N PRO A 354 -18.67 15.81 -18.45
CA PRO A 354 -17.42 15.79 -19.20
C PRO A 354 -16.22 15.96 -18.27
N TYR A 355 -15.18 15.17 -18.49
CA TYR A 355 -13.96 15.23 -17.70
C TYR A 355 -12.74 14.80 -18.50
N LEU A 356 -11.59 15.27 -18.05
CA LEU A 356 -10.26 14.78 -18.39
C LEU A 356 -9.61 14.20 -17.12
N SER A 357 -8.58 13.40 -17.29
CA SER A 357 -7.81 12.91 -16.14
C SER A 357 -6.31 12.90 -16.43
N ALA A 358 -5.53 13.08 -15.38
CA ALA A 358 -4.08 12.93 -15.39
C ALA A 358 -3.65 11.93 -14.33
N THR A 359 -2.71 11.06 -14.65
CA THR A 359 -2.09 10.11 -13.72
C THR A 359 -0.59 10.35 -13.71
N ILE A 360 -0.02 10.47 -12.52
CA ILE A 360 1.42 10.61 -12.32
C ILE A 360 1.93 9.57 -11.33
N HIS A 361 3.20 9.25 -11.46
CA HIS A 361 3.96 8.44 -10.53
C HIS A 361 5.12 9.27 -10.00
N SER A 362 5.22 9.39 -8.69
CA SER A 362 6.22 10.24 -8.04
C SER A 362 6.77 9.58 -6.79
N GLY A 363 7.86 10.11 -6.24
CA GLY A 363 8.34 9.73 -4.91
C GLY A 363 7.61 10.50 -3.81
N SER A 364 7.54 9.92 -2.62
CA SER A 364 6.99 10.58 -1.42
C SER A 364 7.78 11.84 -1.02
N HIS A 365 9.09 11.85 -1.33
CA HIS A 365 10.00 12.97 -1.13
C HIS A 365 11.15 12.88 -2.15
N ALA A 366 12.17 13.74 -2.02
CA ALA A 366 13.29 13.83 -2.94
C ALA A 366 14.02 12.49 -3.07
N GLY A 367 14.15 11.97 -4.32
CA GLY A 367 14.71 10.64 -4.57
C GLY A 367 16.18 10.46 -4.20
N TYR A 368 16.94 11.55 -4.08
CA TYR A 368 18.32 11.54 -3.59
C TYR A 368 18.41 11.44 -2.04
N TYR A 369 17.29 11.61 -1.32
CA TYR A 369 17.23 11.40 0.11
C TYR A 369 16.71 9.98 0.39
N PRO A 370 17.36 9.21 1.30
CA PRO A 370 17.00 7.82 1.55
C PRO A 370 15.55 7.63 2.01
N GLY A 371 14.93 6.52 1.60
CA GLY A 371 13.59 6.13 2.05
C GLY A 371 12.45 6.73 1.23
N SER A 372 12.72 7.33 0.06
CA SER A 372 11.67 7.75 -0.85
C SER A 372 10.90 6.54 -1.38
N LEU A 373 9.60 6.53 -1.11
CA LEU A 373 8.68 5.48 -1.54
C LEU A 373 7.73 6.02 -2.60
N GLN A 374 7.25 5.15 -3.45
CA GLN A 374 6.39 5.52 -4.55
C GLN A 374 5.02 5.99 -4.10
N MET A 375 4.48 6.93 -4.87
CA MET A 375 3.14 7.48 -4.77
C MET A 375 2.55 7.63 -6.17
N ASP A 376 1.38 7.05 -6.38
CA ASP A 376 0.61 7.10 -7.62
C ASP A 376 -0.59 8.01 -7.40
N ILE A 377 -0.72 9.05 -8.23
CA ILE A 377 -1.76 10.07 -8.10
C ILE A 377 -2.55 10.15 -9.40
N LYS A 378 -3.87 10.14 -9.28
CA LYS A 378 -4.79 10.38 -10.38
C LYS A 378 -5.74 11.50 -10.02
N ILE A 379 -5.86 12.51 -10.89
CA ILE A 379 -6.81 13.62 -10.77
C ILE A 379 -7.82 13.61 -11.91
N THR A 380 -9.02 14.12 -11.64
CA THR A 380 -10.07 14.36 -12.62
C THR A 380 -10.46 15.83 -12.62
N PHE A 381 -10.67 16.41 -13.78
CA PHE A 381 -10.93 17.84 -13.94
C PHE A 381 -11.78 18.16 -15.16
N SER A 382 -12.36 19.35 -15.19
CA SER A 382 -13.17 19.87 -16.29
C SER A 382 -12.33 20.11 -17.54
N PRO A 383 -12.78 19.71 -18.72
CA PRO A 383 -12.11 20.04 -19.99
C PRO A 383 -12.26 21.51 -20.40
N GLU A 384 -13.22 22.25 -19.83
CA GLU A 384 -13.55 23.61 -20.21
C GLU A 384 -12.70 24.65 -19.46
N ASP A 385 -12.68 24.54 -18.13
CA ASP A 385 -12.07 25.54 -17.24
C ASP A 385 -10.99 24.96 -16.31
N GLY A 386 -10.74 23.65 -16.38
CA GLY A 386 -9.76 22.97 -15.52
C GLY A 386 -10.21 22.82 -14.06
N ARG A 387 -11.48 23.09 -13.72
CA ARG A 387 -12.01 22.90 -12.37
C ARG A 387 -11.74 21.50 -11.88
N LEU A 388 -11.16 21.37 -10.69
CA LEU A 388 -10.81 20.09 -10.10
C LEU A 388 -12.06 19.36 -9.59
N TYR A 389 -12.31 18.15 -10.05
CA TYR A 389 -13.44 17.32 -9.64
C TYR A 389 -13.08 16.27 -8.60
N GLY A 390 -11.88 15.72 -8.67
CA GLY A 390 -11.47 14.67 -7.74
C GLY A 390 -10.00 14.33 -7.82
N ALA A 391 -9.51 13.67 -6.77
CA ALA A 391 -8.17 13.12 -6.69
C ALA A 391 -8.17 11.77 -5.98
N GLN A 392 -7.24 10.91 -6.38
CA GLN A 392 -7.02 9.57 -5.82
C GLN A 392 -5.51 9.38 -5.68
N ILE A 393 -5.09 8.83 -4.54
CA ILE A 393 -3.68 8.57 -4.25
C ILE A 393 -3.55 7.16 -3.72
N VAL A 394 -2.59 6.41 -4.27
CA VAL A 394 -2.15 5.11 -3.75
C VAL A 394 -0.65 5.19 -3.53
N GLY A 395 -0.19 4.94 -2.31
CA GLY A 395 1.23 5.08 -1.97
C GLY A 395 1.52 4.66 -0.54
N TYR A 396 2.75 4.84 -0.11
CA TYR A 396 3.17 4.42 1.23
C TYR A 396 3.24 5.59 2.22
N ASN A 397 3.89 6.68 1.86
CA ASN A 397 4.13 7.83 2.74
C ASN A 397 3.66 9.14 2.11
N GLY A 398 3.14 10.07 2.92
CA GLY A 398 2.75 11.42 2.51
C GLY A 398 1.50 11.49 1.65
N VAL A 399 0.69 10.43 1.66
CA VAL A 399 -0.62 10.35 0.99
C VAL A 399 -1.64 11.23 1.70
N ASP A 400 -1.67 11.16 3.04
CA ASP A 400 -2.54 11.91 3.95
C ASP A 400 -2.44 13.42 3.73
N LYS A 401 -1.22 13.95 3.77
CA LYS A 401 -0.95 15.38 3.54
C LYS A 401 -1.54 15.84 2.20
N ARG A 402 -1.26 15.11 1.11
CA ARG A 402 -1.59 15.54 -0.24
C ARG A 402 -3.06 15.38 -0.60
N ILE A 403 -3.74 14.36 -0.08
CA ILE A 403 -5.18 14.23 -0.31
C ILE A 403 -5.94 15.40 0.32
N ASP A 404 -5.49 15.91 1.46
CA ASP A 404 -6.09 17.07 2.12
C ASP A 404 -5.87 18.36 1.33
N GLU A 405 -4.72 18.52 0.67
CA GLU A 405 -4.45 19.63 -0.26
C GLU A 405 -5.43 19.62 -1.45
N TYR A 406 -5.64 18.47 -2.09
CA TYR A 406 -6.65 18.33 -3.15
C TYR A 406 -8.06 18.60 -2.63
N ALA A 407 -8.41 18.08 -1.47
CA ALA A 407 -9.72 18.30 -0.86
C ALA A 407 -9.99 19.79 -0.61
N LEU A 408 -8.97 20.54 -0.17
CA LEU A 408 -9.05 21.99 0.03
C LEU A 408 -9.32 22.71 -1.29
N VAL A 409 -8.54 22.42 -2.35
CA VAL A 409 -8.71 23.03 -3.67
C VAL A 409 -10.09 22.72 -4.25
N ILE A 410 -10.56 21.45 -4.19
CA ILE A 410 -11.89 21.06 -4.65
C ILE A 410 -12.98 21.82 -3.88
N LYS A 411 -12.86 21.91 -2.55
CA LYS A 411 -13.84 22.61 -1.71
C LYS A 411 -13.94 24.10 -2.04
N GLN A 412 -12.83 24.72 -2.39
CA GLN A 412 -12.77 26.14 -2.84
C GLN A 412 -13.20 26.32 -4.29
N LYS A 413 -13.66 25.24 -4.97
CA LYS A 413 -13.99 25.24 -6.40
C LYS A 413 -12.82 25.64 -7.30
N GLY A 414 -11.59 25.36 -6.84
CA GLY A 414 -10.35 25.65 -7.53
C GLY A 414 -10.14 24.74 -8.74
N THR A 415 -9.08 25.06 -9.47
CA THR A 415 -8.72 24.49 -10.77
C THR A 415 -7.39 23.74 -10.68
N VAL A 416 -7.00 23.07 -11.74
CA VAL A 416 -5.66 22.47 -11.87
C VAL A 416 -4.55 23.52 -11.86
N TYR A 417 -4.85 24.77 -12.19
CA TYR A 417 -3.90 25.89 -12.15
C TYR A 417 -3.60 26.31 -10.71
N ASP A 418 -4.58 26.19 -9.81
CA ASP A 418 -4.37 26.44 -8.38
C ASP A 418 -3.41 25.39 -7.78
N LEU A 419 -3.45 24.12 -8.24
CA LEU A 419 -2.48 23.09 -7.83
C LEU A 419 -1.04 23.47 -8.19
N MET A 420 -0.83 24.16 -9.31
CA MET A 420 0.50 24.59 -9.76
C MET A 420 1.10 25.69 -8.88
N GLN A 421 0.24 26.45 -8.19
CA GLN A 421 0.60 27.62 -7.40
C GLN A 421 0.65 27.35 -5.90
N LEU A 422 0.33 26.12 -5.47
CA LEU A 422 0.42 25.76 -4.04
C LEU A 422 1.86 25.92 -3.56
N GLU A 423 2.03 26.68 -2.48
CA GLU A 423 3.30 26.83 -1.80
C GLU A 423 3.49 25.67 -0.80
N HIS A 424 4.29 24.69 -1.22
CA HIS A 424 4.55 23.51 -0.39
C HIS A 424 5.77 23.72 0.50
N ALA A 425 5.67 23.29 1.76
CA ALA A 425 6.84 23.18 2.62
C ALA A 425 7.81 22.13 2.06
N TYR A 426 9.04 22.56 1.77
CA TYR A 426 10.06 21.69 1.20
C TYR A 426 11.30 21.58 2.06
N ALA A 427 11.67 20.36 2.35
CA ALA A 427 13.03 19.90 2.63
C ALA A 427 13.14 18.43 2.17
N PRO A 428 14.33 17.94 1.81
CA PRO A 428 14.49 16.60 1.21
C PRO A 428 13.76 15.44 1.91
N PRO A 429 13.69 15.38 3.26
CA PRO A 429 12.99 14.30 3.95
C PRO A 429 11.46 14.35 3.85
N PHE A 430 10.85 15.49 3.47
CA PHE A 430 9.40 15.70 3.53
C PHE A 430 8.72 15.79 2.18
N SER A 431 9.44 16.29 1.16
CA SER A 431 8.91 16.45 -0.19
C SER A 431 10.03 16.51 -1.22
N SER A 432 9.69 16.74 -2.48
CA SER A 432 10.58 17.19 -3.53
C SER A 432 10.34 18.67 -3.83
N ALA A 433 11.32 19.36 -4.40
CA ALA A 433 11.17 20.77 -4.76
C ALA A 433 9.99 21.01 -5.72
N LYS A 434 9.64 20.01 -6.52
CA LYS A 434 8.39 19.95 -7.29
C LYS A 434 7.49 18.92 -6.60
N ASP A 435 6.63 19.39 -5.69
CA ASP A 435 5.73 18.45 -4.99
C ASP A 435 4.83 17.71 -6.00
N PRO A 436 4.53 16.44 -5.80
CA PRO A 436 3.64 15.67 -6.64
C PRO A 436 2.29 16.34 -6.94
N VAL A 437 1.73 17.09 -5.99
CA VAL A 437 0.49 17.84 -6.22
C VAL A 437 0.66 18.88 -7.32
N ALA A 438 1.72 19.69 -7.24
CA ALA A 438 2.03 20.67 -8.30
C ALA A 438 2.33 19.97 -9.63
N VAL A 439 3.08 18.86 -9.63
CA VAL A 439 3.37 18.08 -10.85
C VAL A 439 2.08 17.57 -11.51
N SER A 440 1.09 17.10 -10.73
CA SER A 440 -0.21 16.69 -11.27
C SER A 440 -0.93 17.85 -11.97
N GLY A 441 -0.84 19.06 -11.39
CA GLY A 441 -1.32 20.29 -12.00
C GLY A 441 -0.60 20.61 -13.32
N TYR A 442 0.74 20.48 -13.36
CA TYR A 442 1.50 20.73 -14.61
C TYR A 442 1.09 19.78 -15.74
N VAL A 443 0.91 18.49 -15.44
CA VAL A 443 0.45 17.49 -16.42
C VAL A 443 -0.96 17.83 -16.92
N ALA A 444 -1.88 18.14 -16.01
CA ALA A 444 -3.26 18.52 -16.37
C ALA A 444 -3.30 19.81 -17.21
N GLY A 445 -2.51 20.82 -16.84
CA GLY A 445 -2.39 22.05 -17.62
C GLY A 445 -1.82 21.83 -19.03
N ASN A 446 -0.85 20.94 -19.20
CA ASN A 446 -0.34 20.56 -20.51
C ASN A 446 -1.42 19.88 -21.37
N ILE A 447 -2.31 19.09 -20.75
CA ILE A 447 -3.47 18.50 -21.46
C ILE A 447 -4.45 19.59 -21.89
N LEU A 448 -4.87 20.47 -20.97
CA LEU A 448 -5.84 21.55 -21.23
C LEU A 448 -5.34 22.54 -22.30
N ASN A 449 -4.07 22.87 -22.28
CA ASN A 449 -3.46 23.80 -23.24
C ASN A 449 -3.08 23.13 -24.57
N GLY A 450 -3.47 21.88 -24.82
CA GLY A 450 -3.21 21.15 -26.07
C GLY A 450 -1.74 20.76 -26.31
N LYS A 451 -0.85 21.04 -25.33
CA LYS A 451 0.57 20.65 -25.42
C LYS A 451 0.77 19.15 -25.41
N MET A 452 -0.14 18.43 -24.75
CA MET A 452 -0.14 16.97 -24.70
C MET A 452 -1.54 16.44 -24.99
N THR A 453 -1.66 15.53 -25.95
CA THR A 453 -2.88 14.77 -26.18
C THR A 453 -2.84 13.49 -25.38
N PRO A 454 -3.75 13.29 -24.42
CA PRO A 454 -3.74 12.08 -23.58
C PRO A 454 -4.19 10.85 -24.37
N LEU A 455 -3.58 9.71 -24.06
CA LEU A 455 -4.02 8.37 -24.43
C LEU A 455 -4.29 7.61 -23.11
N TYR A 456 -5.45 7.04 -22.95
CA TYR A 456 -5.78 6.29 -21.76
C TYR A 456 -5.56 4.78 -21.99
N TRP A 457 -5.25 4.05 -20.93
CA TRP A 457 -4.91 2.62 -20.99
C TRP A 457 -6.00 1.76 -21.65
N ARG A 458 -7.29 2.05 -21.42
CA ARG A 458 -8.41 1.34 -22.06
C ARG A 458 -8.49 1.62 -23.56
N GLU A 459 -8.20 2.84 -23.97
CA GLU A 459 -8.16 3.20 -25.40
C GLU A 459 -7.02 2.46 -26.10
N LEU A 460 -5.86 2.36 -25.45
CA LEU A 460 -4.73 1.59 -25.99
C LEU A 460 -5.05 0.08 -26.04
N GLN A 461 -5.67 -0.46 -24.98
CA GLN A 461 -6.05 -1.88 -24.95
C GLN A 461 -7.03 -2.26 -26.07
N GLN A 462 -7.90 -1.33 -26.47
CA GLN A 462 -8.91 -1.52 -27.50
C GLN A 462 -8.45 -1.07 -28.88
N ALA A 463 -7.26 -0.50 -29.01
CA ALA A 463 -6.75 0.06 -30.25
C ALA A 463 -6.41 -1.05 -31.27
N ASP A 464 -6.75 -0.79 -32.53
CA ASP A 464 -6.30 -1.58 -33.66
C ASP A 464 -4.86 -1.15 -34.02
N LEU A 465 -3.89 -1.93 -33.57
CA LEU A 465 -2.46 -1.64 -33.78
C LEU A 465 -2.02 -1.69 -35.25
N THR A 466 -2.87 -2.15 -36.18
CA THR A 466 -2.58 -2.05 -37.64
C THR A 466 -2.81 -0.64 -38.16
N LYS A 467 -3.66 0.16 -37.48
CA LYS A 467 -4.03 1.52 -37.87
C LYS A 467 -3.25 2.62 -37.16
N VAL A 468 -2.47 2.26 -36.16
CA VAL A 468 -1.67 3.21 -35.37
C VAL A 468 -0.22 2.73 -35.28
N THR A 469 0.71 3.61 -34.99
CA THR A 469 2.09 3.25 -34.67
C THR A 469 2.30 3.38 -33.16
N LEU A 470 2.51 2.26 -32.46
CA LEU A 470 2.82 2.26 -31.04
C LEU A 470 4.34 2.33 -30.84
N VAL A 471 4.83 3.35 -30.13
CA VAL A 471 6.26 3.59 -29.93
C VAL A 471 6.60 3.62 -28.45
N ASP A 472 7.53 2.75 -28.05
CA ASP A 472 8.18 2.79 -26.75
C ASP A 472 9.40 3.71 -26.79
N VAL A 473 9.36 4.79 -26.00
CA VAL A 473 10.46 5.76 -25.94
C VAL A 473 11.40 5.54 -24.77
N ARG A 474 11.33 4.36 -24.15
CA ARG A 474 12.29 3.94 -23.13
C ARG A 474 13.61 3.50 -23.75
N THR A 475 14.61 3.29 -22.91
CA THR A 475 15.89 2.70 -23.37
C THR A 475 15.67 1.30 -23.97
N LYS A 476 16.63 0.85 -24.77
CA LYS A 476 16.60 -0.51 -25.35
C LYS A 476 16.52 -1.58 -24.27
N ASP A 477 17.27 -1.41 -23.19
CA ASP A 477 17.26 -2.37 -22.07
C ASP A 477 15.89 -2.45 -21.37
N GLU A 478 15.24 -1.29 -21.13
CA GLU A 478 13.88 -1.25 -20.58
C GLU A 478 12.85 -1.91 -21.51
N TYR A 479 13.03 -1.77 -22.82
CA TYR A 479 12.18 -2.42 -23.82
C TYR A 479 12.36 -3.95 -23.83
N GLU A 480 13.60 -4.42 -23.79
CA GLU A 480 13.94 -5.85 -23.76
C GLU A 480 13.46 -6.54 -22.47
N LEU A 481 13.44 -5.82 -21.34
CA LEU A 481 12.90 -6.32 -20.08
C LEU A 481 11.38 -6.53 -20.08
N GLY A 482 10.68 -5.98 -21.07
CA GLY A 482 9.24 -6.10 -21.25
C GLY A 482 8.62 -4.84 -21.84
N HIS A 483 7.80 -5.01 -22.87
CA HIS A 483 7.14 -3.93 -23.60
C HIS A 483 5.69 -4.31 -23.95
N ILE A 484 4.91 -3.32 -24.38
CA ILE A 484 3.54 -3.55 -24.86
C ILE A 484 3.64 -4.22 -26.23
N PRO A 485 3.01 -5.39 -26.43
CA PRO A 485 3.09 -6.12 -27.71
C PRO A 485 2.75 -5.23 -28.92
N GLY A 486 3.55 -5.33 -29.98
CA GLY A 486 3.40 -4.52 -31.20
C GLY A 486 4.05 -3.12 -31.13
N ALA A 487 4.71 -2.76 -30.06
CA ALA A 487 5.45 -1.51 -29.95
C ALA A 487 6.79 -1.57 -30.68
N VAL A 488 7.19 -0.46 -31.30
CA VAL A 488 8.52 -0.22 -31.85
C VAL A 488 9.34 0.57 -30.86
N ASN A 489 10.60 0.20 -30.63
CA ASN A 489 11.45 0.96 -29.69
C ASN A 489 12.24 2.06 -30.41
N VAL A 490 11.95 3.28 -30.05
CA VAL A 490 12.72 4.48 -30.46
C VAL A 490 12.99 5.29 -29.22
N PRO A 491 14.14 5.08 -28.55
CA PRO A 491 14.48 5.78 -27.30
C PRO A 491 14.40 7.31 -27.46
N LEU A 492 13.93 8.00 -26.42
CA LEU A 492 13.78 9.48 -26.44
C LEU A 492 15.08 10.18 -26.88
N ASP A 493 16.22 9.74 -26.39
CA ASP A 493 17.51 10.37 -26.65
C ASP A 493 17.97 10.20 -28.11
N GLU A 494 17.48 9.14 -28.79
CA GLU A 494 17.71 8.86 -30.20
C GLU A 494 16.57 9.39 -31.12
N MET A 495 15.47 9.86 -30.55
CA MET A 495 14.25 10.24 -31.28
C MET A 495 14.52 11.17 -32.45
N ARG A 496 15.35 12.21 -32.24
CA ARG A 496 15.65 13.22 -33.30
C ARG A 496 16.38 12.64 -34.50
N SER A 497 17.22 11.63 -34.29
CA SER A 497 17.97 10.95 -35.37
C SER A 497 17.19 9.83 -36.04
N ARG A 498 16.30 9.16 -35.26
CA ARG A 498 15.55 7.97 -35.69
C ARG A 498 14.07 8.23 -35.98
N MET A 499 13.63 9.47 -35.91
CA MET A 499 12.23 9.86 -36.12
C MET A 499 11.67 9.40 -37.48
N LYS A 500 12.51 9.25 -38.52
CA LYS A 500 12.11 8.74 -39.83
C LYS A 500 11.65 7.27 -39.81
N GLU A 501 11.96 6.52 -38.76
CA GLU A 501 11.50 5.15 -38.57
C GLU A 501 10.02 5.09 -38.15
N ILE A 502 9.45 6.22 -37.70
CA ILE A 502 8.06 6.34 -37.26
C ILE A 502 7.23 6.86 -38.44
N PRO A 503 6.26 6.08 -38.97
CA PRO A 503 5.36 6.55 -40.02
C PRO A 503 4.57 7.80 -39.59
N SER A 504 4.53 8.83 -40.48
CA SER A 504 3.81 10.10 -40.20
C SER A 504 2.37 10.12 -40.74
N ASP A 505 2.00 9.11 -41.51
CA ASP A 505 0.69 8.95 -42.14
C ASP A 505 -0.36 8.29 -41.21
N LYS A 506 0.08 7.75 -40.07
CA LYS A 506 -0.77 7.11 -39.06
C LYS A 506 -0.70 7.86 -37.72
N PRO A 507 -1.75 7.75 -36.88
CA PRO A 507 -1.66 8.18 -35.50
C PRO A 507 -0.50 7.50 -34.77
N VAL A 508 0.24 8.27 -33.98
CA VAL A 508 1.37 7.79 -33.19
C VAL A 508 1.02 7.77 -31.71
N PHE A 509 1.06 6.58 -31.12
CA PHE A 509 0.83 6.37 -29.69
C PHE A 509 2.17 6.16 -29.01
N LEU A 510 2.50 7.03 -28.06
CA LEU A 510 3.77 7.03 -27.34
C LEU A 510 3.58 6.54 -25.92
N TYR A 511 4.54 5.79 -25.44
CA TYR A 511 4.63 5.51 -24.00
C TYR A 511 6.07 5.43 -23.51
N CYS A 512 6.24 5.66 -22.21
CA CYS A 512 7.45 5.33 -21.47
C CYS A 512 7.12 4.71 -20.13
N GLY A 513 8.03 4.72 -19.17
CA GLY A 513 7.79 4.15 -17.82
C GLY A 513 6.57 4.76 -17.12
N VAL A 514 6.49 6.10 -17.06
CA VAL A 514 5.52 6.84 -16.22
C VAL A 514 4.84 8.04 -16.93
N GLY A 515 5.18 8.33 -18.20
CA GLY A 515 4.53 9.37 -19.01
C GLY A 515 5.42 10.57 -19.38
N LEU A 516 6.47 10.91 -18.62
CA LEU A 516 7.29 12.11 -18.86
C LEU A 516 8.09 12.05 -20.19
N ARG A 517 8.83 10.96 -20.43
CA ARG A 517 9.61 10.80 -21.67
C ARG A 517 8.69 10.76 -22.90
N GLY A 518 7.50 10.15 -22.77
CA GLY A 518 6.48 10.15 -23.81
C GLY A 518 5.96 11.56 -24.12
N TYR A 519 5.76 12.39 -23.11
CA TYR A 519 5.41 13.82 -23.30
C TYR A 519 6.51 14.59 -24.06
N LEU A 520 7.76 14.41 -23.70
CA LEU A 520 8.89 15.05 -24.41
C LEU A 520 8.96 14.58 -25.88
N ALA A 521 8.83 13.27 -26.11
CA ALA A 521 8.79 12.69 -27.45
C ALA A 521 7.60 13.22 -28.26
N SER A 522 6.42 13.38 -27.65
CA SER A 522 5.24 13.91 -28.34
C SER A 522 5.45 15.34 -28.85
N ASN A 523 6.14 16.18 -28.08
CA ASN A 523 6.48 17.54 -28.53
C ASN A 523 7.49 17.50 -29.67
N ILE A 524 8.53 16.66 -29.60
CA ILE A 524 9.49 16.51 -30.69
C ILE A 524 8.76 16.10 -31.98
N LEU A 525 7.88 15.14 -31.95
CA LEU A 525 7.16 14.69 -33.14
C LEU A 525 6.20 15.76 -33.68
N LYS A 526 5.42 16.41 -32.81
CA LYS A 526 4.47 17.47 -33.20
C LYS A 526 5.20 18.64 -33.91
N GLU A 527 6.31 19.11 -33.35
CA GLU A 527 7.14 20.17 -33.94
C GLU A 527 7.77 19.73 -35.26
N ASN A 528 7.88 18.45 -35.54
CA ASN A 528 8.35 17.92 -36.82
C ASN A 528 7.21 17.45 -37.76
N GLY A 529 5.99 17.95 -37.55
CA GLY A 529 4.87 17.82 -38.49
C GLY A 529 3.98 16.58 -38.31
N TYR A 530 4.15 15.77 -37.27
CA TYR A 530 3.24 14.66 -36.92
C TYR A 530 1.93 15.23 -36.39
N LYS A 531 0.79 14.89 -36.98
CA LYS A 531 -0.51 15.51 -36.69
C LYS A 531 -1.24 14.90 -35.47
N ASP A 532 -1.30 13.59 -35.38
CA ASP A 532 -1.98 12.88 -34.26
C ASP A 532 -0.95 12.10 -33.44
N VAL A 533 -0.46 12.74 -32.40
CA VAL A 533 0.52 12.16 -31.46
C VAL A 533 -0.09 12.15 -30.07
N ARG A 534 -0.26 10.97 -29.49
CA ARG A 534 -0.86 10.79 -28.17
C ARG A 534 0.12 10.12 -27.20
N ASN A 535 0.11 10.57 -25.95
CA ASN A 535 0.97 10.04 -24.90
C ASN A 535 0.15 9.26 -23.88
N LEU A 536 0.57 8.01 -23.62
CA LEU A 536 -0.07 7.14 -22.64
C LEU A 536 0.10 7.71 -21.22
N ILE A 537 -1.02 8.11 -20.62
CA ILE A 537 -1.08 8.69 -19.29
C ILE A 537 -0.68 7.64 -18.24
N GLY A 538 0.31 8.00 -17.41
CA GLY A 538 0.90 7.09 -16.42
C GLY A 538 1.81 6.00 -17.00
N GLY A 539 2.04 6.00 -18.32
CA GLY A 539 2.97 5.12 -19.02
C GLY A 539 2.65 3.63 -18.90
N ILE A 540 3.65 2.80 -19.23
CA ILE A 540 3.51 1.33 -19.18
C ILE A 540 3.20 0.83 -17.75
N LYS A 541 3.61 1.56 -16.72
CA LYS A 541 3.34 1.19 -15.34
C LYS A 541 1.85 1.15 -15.03
N THR A 542 1.11 2.22 -15.37
CA THR A 542 -0.36 2.25 -15.22
C THR A 542 -1.02 1.22 -16.14
N TYR A 543 -0.53 1.05 -17.36
CA TYR A 543 -1.05 0.08 -18.31
C TYR A 543 -0.92 -1.35 -17.76
N ASN A 544 0.28 -1.77 -17.38
CA ASN A 544 0.51 -3.11 -16.85
C ASN A 544 -0.31 -3.39 -15.58
N ALA A 545 -0.36 -2.45 -14.63
CA ALA A 545 -1.19 -2.61 -13.45
C ALA A 545 -2.67 -2.86 -13.81
N ALA A 546 -3.18 -2.14 -14.82
CA ALA A 546 -4.58 -2.22 -15.21
C ALA A 546 -4.93 -3.44 -16.07
N VAL A 547 -3.99 -3.98 -16.85
CA VAL A 547 -4.25 -5.13 -17.75
C VAL A 547 -3.82 -6.46 -17.18
N THR A 548 -2.98 -6.47 -16.13
CA THR A 548 -2.56 -7.73 -15.48
C THR A 548 -3.76 -8.38 -14.81
N PRO A 549 -4.12 -9.62 -15.18
CA PRO A 549 -5.22 -10.32 -14.53
C PRO A 549 -4.95 -10.53 -13.03
N VAL A 550 -5.99 -10.42 -12.23
CA VAL A 550 -5.97 -10.89 -10.84
C VAL A 550 -6.02 -12.40 -10.88
N CYS A 551 -4.96 -13.10 -10.42
CA CYS A 551 -4.96 -14.56 -10.31
C CYS A 551 -6.09 -15.01 -9.40
N GLN A 552 -7.05 -15.75 -9.94
CA GLN A 552 -8.08 -16.44 -9.16
C GLN A 552 -7.42 -17.61 -8.42
N PRO A 553 -7.74 -17.87 -7.14
CA PRO A 553 -7.07 -18.89 -6.33
C PRO A 553 -7.16 -20.34 -6.83
N GLU A 554 -8.08 -20.65 -7.74
CA GLU A 554 -8.23 -21.98 -8.36
C GLU A 554 -7.57 -22.07 -9.74
N GLU A 555 -7.20 -20.95 -10.34
CA GLU A 555 -6.28 -20.92 -11.47
C GLU A 555 -4.88 -21.07 -10.87
N THR A 556 -4.40 -22.32 -10.73
CA THR A 556 -2.96 -22.53 -10.76
C THR A 556 -2.50 -21.79 -12.02
N CYS A 557 -1.66 -20.77 -11.85
CA CYS A 557 -0.91 -20.19 -12.96
C CYS A 557 -0.03 -21.30 -13.53
N ALA A 558 -0.63 -22.19 -14.27
CA ALA A 558 0.04 -22.99 -15.25
C ALA A 558 0.46 -22.02 -16.37
N VAL A 559 1.57 -21.32 -16.16
CA VAL A 559 2.44 -21.06 -17.30
C VAL A 559 2.80 -22.45 -17.78
N ALA A 560 2.03 -22.90 -18.77
CA ALA A 560 2.17 -24.19 -19.38
C ALA A 560 3.59 -24.34 -19.94
N CYS A 561 4.45 -24.98 -19.18
CA CYS A 561 5.41 -25.89 -19.75
C CYS A 561 4.63 -27.16 -20.02
N SER A 562 4.20 -27.34 -21.28
CA SER A 562 3.80 -28.62 -21.82
C SER A 562 5.00 -29.57 -21.75
N CYS A 563 5.06 -30.34 -20.68
CA CYS A 563 5.80 -31.59 -20.64
C CYS A 563 4.80 -32.66 -20.27
N GLU A 564 4.53 -33.50 -21.23
CA GLU A 564 3.71 -34.70 -21.12
C GLU A 564 4.08 -35.52 -19.88
N THR A 565 3.08 -35.91 -19.13
CA THR A 565 3.15 -36.84 -18.01
C THR A 565 3.60 -38.21 -18.50
N ALA A 566 4.83 -38.59 -18.17
CA ALA A 566 5.19 -39.99 -18.12
C ALA A 566 4.91 -40.47 -16.68
N GLU A 567 3.86 -41.25 -16.53
CA GLU A 567 3.64 -42.11 -15.38
C GLU A 567 4.78 -43.11 -15.24
N GLY A 568 5.43 -43.17 -14.09
CA GLY A 568 6.44 -44.20 -13.85
C GLY A 568 7.10 -44.07 -12.49
N THR A 569 6.62 -44.89 -11.53
CA THR A 569 7.30 -45.47 -10.35
C THR A 569 7.77 -44.52 -9.24
N SER A 570 7.14 -44.69 -8.10
CA SER A 570 7.53 -44.22 -6.77
C SER A 570 8.86 -44.84 -6.32
N ASP A 571 9.97 -44.11 -6.53
CA ASP A 571 11.17 -44.32 -5.74
C ASP A 571 11.30 -43.13 -4.76
N CYS A 572 11.37 -43.42 -3.46
CA CYS A 572 11.66 -42.42 -2.42
C CYS A 572 13.02 -41.77 -2.71
N LYS A 573 13.00 -40.61 -3.39
CA LYS A 573 14.22 -39.82 -3.59
C LYS A 573 14.74 -39.37 -2.23
N LYS A 574 15.99 -39.67 -1.91
CA LYS A 574 16.67 -39.16 -0.71
C LYS A 574 16.66 -37.63 -0.76
N VAL A 575 15.97 -37.02 0.18
CA VAL A 575 15.99 -35.57 0.37
C VAL A 575 17.11 -35.25 1.38
N HIS A 576 18.09 -34.46 0.98
CA HIS A 576 19.17 -33.98 1.84
C HIS A 576 18.65 -32.78 2.66
N VAL A 577 18.62 -32.89 3.99
CA VAL A 577 18.16 -31.81 4.88
C VAL A 577 19.34 -30.99 5.34
N VAL A 578 19.28 -29.67 5.16
CA VAL A 578 20.32 -28.70 5.60
C VAL A 578 19.70 -27.72 6.57
N ASP A 579 20.29 -27.57 7.74
CA ASP A 579 19.85 -26.59 8.73
C ASP A 579 20.62 -25.27 8.58
N ALA A 580 19.89 -24.18 8.26
CA ALA A 580 20.36 -22.81 8.24
C ALA A 580 19.58 -21.92 9.21
N CYS A 581 18.93 -22.52 10.23
CA CYS A 581 18.21 -21.77 11.25
C CYS A 581 19.18 -20.89 12.07
N GLY A 582 18.70 -19.70 12.45
CA GLY A 582 19.50 -18.74 13.22
C GLY A 582 20.54 -17.98 12.40
N ILE A 583 20.65 -18.26 11.09
CA ILE A 583 21.54 -17.54 10.17
C ILE A 583 20.70 -16.54 9.38
N GLN A 584 21.18 -15.30 9.25
CA GLN A 584 20.56 -14.25 8.45
C GLN A 584 21.20 -14.12 7.06
N CYS A 585 20.45 -13.52 6.11
CA CYS A 585 20.96 -13.24 4.77
C CYS A 585 22.39 -12.61 4.81
N PRO A 586 23.36 -13.10 3.98
CA PRO A 586 23.23 -14.09 2.89
C PRO A 586 23.45 -15.56 3.32
N GLY A 587 23.61 -15.83 4.61
CA GLY A 587 23.98 -17.15 5.13
C GLY A 587 23.17 -18.34 4.60
N PRO A 588 21.81 -18.30 4.62
CA PRO A 588 20.99 -19.38 4.11
C PRO A 588 21.23 -19.67 2.62
N ILE A 589 21.39 -18.64 1.78
CA ILE A 589 21.68 -18.80 0.34
C ILE A 589 23.05 -19.38 0.09
N LEU A 590 24.05 -18.99 0.88
CA LEU A 590 25.41 -19.58 0.78
C LEU A 590 25.41 -21.06 1.19
N ARG A 591 24.63 -21.45 2.22
CA ARG A 591 24.44 -22.86 2.58
C ARG A 591 23.69 -23.62 1.52
N LEU A 592 22.65 -23.02 0.93
CA LEU A 592 21.92 -23.61 -0.22
C LEU A 592 22.88 -23.90 -1.38
N LYS A 593 23.69 -22.89 -1.78
CA LYS A 593 24.70 -23.06 -2.84
C LYS A 593 25.64 -24.22 -2.54
N LYS A 594 26.25 -24.20 -1.36
CA LYS A 594 27.24 -25.24 -0.96
C LYS A 594 26.61 -26.63 -0.94
N GLY A 595 25.45 -26.79 -0.36
CA GLY A 595 24.76 -28.07 -0.33
C GLY A 595 24.36 -28.54 -1.73
N MET A 596 23.93 -27.63 -2.61
CA MET A 596 23.62 -27.97 -4.00
C MET A 596 24.84 -28.38 -4.83
N GLU A 597 26.05 -27.89 -4.48
CA GLU A 597 27.30 -28.34 -5.13
C GLU A 597 27.59 -29.81 -4.83
N GLU A 598 27.22 -30.32 -3.66
CA GLU A 598 27.45 -31.69 -3.22
C GLU A 598 26.43 -32.70 -3.80
N LEU A 599 25.29 -32.24 -4.35
CA LEU A 599 24.23 -33.07 -4.91
C LEU A 599 24.50 -33.46 -6.36
N LYS A 600 23.95 -34.61 -6.76
CA LYS A 600 23.89 -35.06 -8.19
C LYS A 600 22.65 -34.49 -8.88
N ALA A 601 22.66 -34.37 -10.17
CA ALA A 601 21.52 -33.92 -10.98
C ALA A 601 20.26 -34.74 -10.68
N GLY A 602 19.15 -34.05 -10.39
CA GLY A 602 17.88 -34.66 -10.02
C GLY A 602 17.70 -35.01 -8.54
N GLU A 603 18.74 -34.84 -7.69
CA GLU A 603 18.61 -34.98 -6.25
C GLU A 603 18.00 -33.71 -5.63
N GLN A 604 17.34 -33.88 -4.49
CA GLN A 604 16.59 -32.82 -3.83
C GLN A 604 17.23 -32.45 -2.49
N MET A 605 17.16 -31.17 -2.14
CA MET A 605 17.55 -30.64 -0.85
C MET A 605 16.40 -29.91 -0.21
N GLU A 606 16.14 -30.16 1.07
CA GLU A 606 15.31 -29.36 1.95
C GLU A 606 16.20 -28.53 2.87
N ILE A 607 16.09 -27.23 2.79
CA ILE A 607 16.84 -26.29 3.65
C ILE A 607 15.89 -25.56 4.59
N HIS A 608 16.23 -25.53 5.87
CA HIS A 608 15.48 -24.86 6.93
C HIS A 608 16.16 -23.54 7.28
N ALA A 609 15.44 -22.46 7.30
CA ALA A 609 15.94 -21.14 7.69
C ALA A 609 14.92 -20.35 8.52
N THR A 610 15.40 -19.48 9.40
CA THR A 610 14.55 -18.57 10.20
C THR A 610 14.46 -17.17 9.58
N ASP A 611 15.09 -16.95 8.44
CA ASP A 611 15.03 -15.69 7.69
C ASP A 611 13.79 -15.65 6.80
N ALA A 612 12.89 -14.67 7.05
CA ALA A 612 11.64 -14.51 6.31
C ALA A 612 11.83 -14.15 4.82
N GLY A 613 12.99 -13.61 4.43
CA GLY A 613 13.37 -13.32 3.04
C GLY A 613 13.83 -14.54 2.27
N PHE A 614 14.31 -15.57 2.99
CA PHE A 614 14.98 -16.72 2.38
C PHE A 614 14.18 -17.46 1.30
N PRO A 615 12.87 -17.71 1.42
CA PRO A 615 12.12 -18.41 0.37
C PRO A 615 12.17 -17.68 -0.99
N ARG A 616 12.07 -16.37 -0.99
CA ARG A 616 12.16 -15.54 -2.21
C ARG A 616 13.56 -15.50 -2.77
N ASP A 617 14.55 -15.40 -1.90
CA ASP A 617 15.95 -15.42 -2.29
C ASP A 617 16.33 -16.77 -2.89
N ALA A 618 15.85 -17.88 -2.33
CA ALA A 618 16.05 -19.23 -2.85
C ALA A 618 15.38 -19.43 -4.20
N GLU A 619 14.17 -18.93 -4.39
CA GLU A 619 13.46 -18.95 -5.67
C GLU A 619 14.21 -18.16 -6.75
N ALA A 620 14.65 -16.94 -6.42
CA ALA A 620 15.43 -16.09 -7.31
C ALA A 620 16.77 -16.74 -7.65
N TRP A 621 17.44 -17.34 -6.66
CA TRP A 621 18.69 -18.08 -6.85
C TRP A 621 18.50 -19.30 -7.78
N CYS A 622 17.44 -20.09 -7.58
CA CYS A 622 17.11 -21.22 -8.44
C CYS A 622 16.90 -20.77 -9.89
N ARG A 623 16.15 -19.69 -10.12
CA ARG A 623 15.92 -19.13 -11.44
C ARG A 623 17.21 -18.69 -12.13
N THR A 624 18.15 -18.09 -11.38
CA THR A 624 19.43 -17.60 -11.90
C THR A 624 20.41 -18.73 -12.18
N THR A 625 20.39 -19.80 -11.39
CA THR A 625 21.35 -20.91 -11.49
C THR A 625 20.83 -22.11 -12.30
N GLY A 626 19.57 -22.02 -12.79
CA GLY A 626 18.93 -23.09 -13.55
C GLY A 626 18.45 -24.28 -12.70
N ASN A 627 18.56 -24.21 -11.36
CA ASN A 627 18.02 -25.20 -10.46
C ASN A 627 16.50 -25.05 -10.31
N ARG A 628 15.84 -26.09 -9.84
CA ARG A 628 14.38 -26.12 -9.76
C ARG A 628 13.90 -25.89 -8.33
N PHE A 629 13.18 -24.78 -8.10
CA PHE A 629 12.48 -24.54 -6.86
C PHE A 629 11.19 -25.37 -6.82
N LEU A 630 11.03 -26.24 -5.81
CA LEU A 630 9.91 -27.18 -5.74
C LEU A 630 8.81 -26.70 -4.79
N SER A 631 9.17 -26.30 -3.59
CA SER A 631 8.19 -25.84 -2.60
C SER A 631 8.81 -25.01 -1.49
N SER A 632 7.96 -24.20 -0.83
CA SER A 632 8.29 -23.50 0.42
C SER A 632 7.13 -23.64 1.40
N LYS A 633 7.45 -23.95 2.68
CA LYS A 633 6.48 -24.02 3.78
C LYS A 633 7.03 -23.27 4.98
N SER A 634 6.16 -22.60 5.73
CA SER A 634 6.52 -21.96 7.00
C SER A 634 5.82 -22.65 8.15
N GLU A 635 6.59 -23.14 9.12
CA GLU A 635 6.09 -23.80 10.32
C GLU A 635 6.84 -23.25 11.54
N GLY A 636 6.12 -22.65 12.50
CA GLY A 636 6.71 -22.18 13.75
C GLY A 636 7.85 -21.15 13.59
N GLY A 637 7.81 -20.31 12.52
CA GLY A 637 8.87 -19.34 12.22
C GLY A 637 10.10 -19.92 11.50
N ILE A 638 10.04 -21.20 11.11
CA ILE A 638 11.04 -21.87 10.27
C ILE A 638 10.49 -21.99 8.86
N TYR A 639 11.25 -21.52 7.89
CA TYR A 639 10.98 -21.63 6.45
C TYR A 639 11.71 -22.84 5.89
N LYS A 640 10.95 -23.85 5.44
CA LYS A 640 11.46 -25.06 4.81
C LYS A 640 11.34 -24.92 3.31
N VAL A 641 12.44 -24.91 2.60
CA VAL A 641 12.50 -24.73 1.15
C VAL A 641 13.08 -25.98 0.53
N VAL A 642 12.40 -26.52 -0.49
CA VAL A 642 12.85 -27.70 -1.24
C VAL A 642 13.29 -27.29 -2.63
N VAL A 643 14.52 -27.66 -2.99
CA VAL A 643 15.16 -27.37 -4.28
C VAL A 643 15.69 -28.64 -4.90
N GLU A 644 15.57 -28.80 -6.22
CA GLU A 644 16.11 -29.91 -7.00
C GLU A 644 17.27 -29.44 -7.88
N LYS A 645 18.38 -30.20 -7.91
CA LYS A 645 19.53 -29.87 -8.76
C LYS A 645 19.22 -30.12 -10.22
N ALA A 646 19.50 -29.12 -11.05
CA ALA A 646 19.27 -29.21 -12.51
C ALA A 646 20.07 -30.33 -13.18
N THR A 647 19.48 -30.94 -14.20
CA THR A 647 20.19 -31.87 -15.11
C THR A 647 21.01 -31.07 -16.13
N PRO A 648 22.12 -31.58 -16.64
CA PRO A 648 22.98 -30.86 -17.58
C PRO A 648 22.25 -30.31 -18.82
N CYS A 649 21.21 -30.99 -19.28
CA CYS A 649 20.41 -30.56 -20.44
C CYS A 649 19.54 -29.30 -20.14
N ALA A 650 19.13 -29.11 -18.89
CA ALA A 650 18.36 -27.93 -18.49
C ALA A 650 19.25 -26.67 -18.30
N ILE A 651 20.54 -26.88 -18.03
CA ILE A 651 21.51 -25.78 -17.88
C ILE A 651 21.89 -25.18 -19.23
N GLU A 652 21.92 -25.97 -20.31
CA GLU A 652 22.22 -25.47 -21.68
C GLU A 652 21.05 -24.68 -22.27
N ALA A 653 19.80 -25.06 -21.97
CA ALA A 653 18.61 -24.34 -22.43
C ALA A 653 18.40 -22.95 -21.73
N SER A 654 18.93 -22.79 -20.52
CA SER A 654 18.87 -21.51 -19.78
C SER A 654 20.05 -20.56 -20.04
N ARG A 655 21.08 -21.05 -20.80
CA ARG A 655 22.27 -20.25 -21.14
C ARG A 655 22.21 -19.51 -22.47
N GLN A 656 21.15 -19.68 -23.25
CA GLN A 656 20.95 -18.85 -24.43
C GLN A 656 20.34 -17.52 -24.00
N ASP A 657 21.15 -16.46 -24.04
CA ASP A 657 20.85 -15.02 -23.99
C ASP A 657 20.89 -14.26 -22.62
N VAL A 658 21.81 -14.59 -21.72
CA VAL A 658 22.26 -13.56 -20.78
C VAL A 658 23.80 -13.56 -20.75
N GLY A 659 24.41 -12.64 -21.48
CA GLY A 659 25.84 -12.37 -21.37
C GLY A 659 26.24 -12.25 -19.88
N GLU A 660 27.42 -12.80 -19.54
CA GLU A 660 27.96 -12.81 -18.15
C GLU A 660 28.21 -11.39 -17.65
N LYS A 661 27.12 -10.69 -17.21
CA LYS A 661 27.23 -9.34 -16.65
C LYS A 661 27.56 -9.46 -15.15
N GLY A 662 28.70 -8.90 -14.73
CA GLY A 662 29.17 -8.88 -13.36
C GLY A 662 28.35 -7.94 -12.45
N LYS A 663 28.83 -7.79 -11.19
CA LYS A 663 28.33 -6.84 -10.20
C LYS A 663 29.49 -6.09 -9.61
N THR A 664 29.42 -4.77 -9.47
CA THR A 664 30.47 -4.00 -8.84
C THR A 664 29.95 -3.15 -7.69
N PHE A 665 30.80 -2.98 -6.69
CA PHE A 665 30.55 -2.17 -5.50
C PHE A 665 31.72 -1.22 -5.28
N ILE A 666 31.45 0.05 -5.01
CA ILE A 666 32.44 0.99 -4.49
C ILE A 666 32.22 1.16 -3.00
N LEU A 667 33.20 0.78 -2.20
CA LEU A 667 33.20 1.08 -0.78
C LEU A 667 34.09 2.30 -0.50
N PHE A 668 33.43 3.42 -0.19
CA PHE A 668 34.08 4.67 0.14
C PHE A 668 34.22 4.88 1.67
N SER A 669 33.24 4.39 2.44
CA SER A 669 33.16 4.59 3.89
C SER A 669 33.87 3.50 4.68
N ASP A 670 34.39 3.86 5.86
CA ASP A 670 34.88 2.92 6.89
C ASP A 670 33.88 2.74 8.05
N ASP A 671 32.64 3.15 7.87
CA ASP A 671 31.58 2.88 8.83
C ASP A 671 31.26 1.37 8.89
N LEU A 672 31.22 0.80 10.10
CA LEU A 672 31.03 -0.64 10.31
C LEU A 672 29.73 -1.15 9.65
N ASP A 673 28.64 -0.42 9.79
CA ASP A 673 27.34 -0.77 9.25
C ASP A 673 27.30 -0.73 7.71
N LYS A 674 27.92 0.25 7.08
CA LYS A 674 28.02 0.34 5.61
C LYS A 674 28.97 -0.74 5.06
N THR A 675 30.07 -0.98 5.73
CA THR A 675 31.04 -2.04 5.37
C THR A 675 30.38 -3.41 5.47
N LEU A 676 29.60 -3.68 6.53
CA LEU A 676 28.81 -4.91 6.67
C LEU A 676 27.83 -5.07 5.50
N ALA A 677 27.06 -4.02 5.17
CA ALA A 677 26.13 -4.05 4.06
C ALA A 677 26.81 -4.37 2.72
N THR A 678 27.97 -3.81 2.46
CA THR A 678 28.77 -4.09 1.24
C THR A 678 29.12 -5.57 1.13
N PHE A 679 29.64 -6.18 2.20
CA PHE A 679 30.01 -7.60 2.16
C PHE A 679 28.81 -8.54 2.14
N VAL A 680 27.69 -8.17 2.76
CA VAL A 680 26.42 -8.92 2.65
C VAL A 680 25.95 -8.95 1.20
N LEU A 681 25.91 -7.78 0.53
CA LEU A 681 25.51 -7.66 -0.87
C LEU A 681 26.46 -8.39 -1.82
N ALA A 682 27.77 -8.26 -1.60
CA ALA A 682 28.77 -8.91 -2.42
C ALA A 682 28.70 -10.44 -2.32
N ASN A 683 28.54 -10.99 -1.10
CA ASN A 683 28.37 -12.42 -0.90
C ASN A 683 27.07 -12.94 -1.50
N GLY A 684 25.95 -12.21 -1.35
CA GLY A 684 24.69 -12.55 -2.00
C GLY A 684 24.81 -12.56 -3.53
N ALA A 685 25.50 -11.58 -4.12
CA ALA A 685 25.76 -11.51 -5.55
C ALA A 685 26.67 -12.65 -6.03
N ALA A 686 27.75 -12.95 -5.31
CA ALA A 686 28.66 -14.05 -5.65
C ALA A 686 27.99 -15.43 -5.57
N ALA A 687 27.02 -15.60 -4.63
CA ALA A 687 26.24 -16.83 -4.53
C ALA A 687 25.38 -17.11 -5.78
N THR A 688 25.04 -16.11 -6.59
CA THR A 688 24.36 -16.29 -7.88
C THR A 688 25.26 -16.73 -9.03
N GLY A 689 26.55 -17.00 -8.76
CA GLY A 689 27.53 -17.42 -9.77
C GLY A 689 28.05 -16.31 -10.68
N LYS A 690 27.76 -15.04 -10.37
CA LYS A 690 28.21 -13.87 -11.14
C LYS A 690 29.55 -13.36 -10.63
N LYS A 691 30.35 -12.78 -11.55
CA LYS A 691 31.60 -12.10 -11.19
C LYS A 691 31.29 -10.86 -10.34
N VAL A 692 31.90 -10.75 -9.19
CA VAL A 692 31.69 -9.63 -8.26
C VAL A 692 33.01 -8.94 -7.97
N THR A 693 33.03 -7.61 -8.07
CA THR A 693 34.20 -6.79 -7.77
C THR A 693 33.84 -5.73 -6.74
N ILE A 694 34.67 -5.57 -5.71
CA ILE A 694 34.58 -4.46 -4.74
C ILE A 694 35.78 -3.54 -4.93
N PHE A 695 35.54 -2.27 -5.22
CA PHE A 695 36.57 -1.22 -5.32
C PHE A 695 36.61 -0.41 -4.03
N PHE A 696 37.74 -0.48 -3.33
CA PHE A 696 37.94 0.19 -2.06
C PHE A 696 38.68 1.50 -2.29
N THR A 697 38.04 2.60 -1.91
CA THR A 697 38.62 3.94 -2.09
C THR A 697 38.50 4.76 -0.81
N PHE A 698 39.43 5.70 -0.58
CA PHE A 698 39.50 6.55 0.59
C PHE A 698 39.35 5.75 1.91
N TRP A 699 38.37 6.08 2.74
CA TRP A 699 38.14 5.47 4.04
C TRP A 699 37.85 3.97 3.93
N GLY A 700 37.21 3.51 2.82
CA GLY A 700 36.93 2.11 2.55
C GLY A 700 38.18 1.19 2.57
N LEU A 701 39.37 1.73 2.32
CA LEU A 701 40.61 1.00 2.45
C LEU A 701 40.83 0.41 3.88
N ASN A 702 40.22 1.02 4.91
CA ASN A 702 40.34 0.53 6.27
C ASN A 702 39.63 -0.82 6.49
N ALA A 703 38.68 -1.18 5.66
CA ALA A 703 37.96 -2.45 5.70
C ALA A 703 38.82 -3.66 5.32
N ILE A 704 39.85 -3.44 4.50
CA ILE A 704 40.73 -4.48 3.96
C ILE A 704 42.16 -4.43 4.51
N LYS A 705 42.39 -3.70 5.60
CA LYS A 705 43.64 -3.72 6.31
C LYS A 705 43.88 -5.03 7.07
N LYS A 706 45.13 -5.50 7.11
CA LYS A 706 45.55 -6.67 7.91
C LYS A 706 45.28 -6.44 9.39
N GLU A 707 44.95 -7.48 10.13
CA GLU A 707 44.70 -7.39 11.57
C GLU A 707 45.97 -7.00 12.37
N ARG A 708 47.11 -7.54 11.98
CA ARG A 708 48.42 -7.16 12.55
C ARG A 708 49.06 -6.12 11.64
N LYS A 709 49.30 -4.94 12.18
CA LYS A 709 49.93 -3.84 11.44
C LYS A 709 51.38 -4.19 11.15
N PRO A 710 51.81 -4.31 9.88
CA PRO A 710 53.21 -4.51 9.52
C PRO A 710 54.00 -3.24 9.79
N SER A 711 55.33 -3.41 10.03
CA SER A 711 56.24 -2.28 10.12
C SER A 711 56.60 -1.82 8.71
N VAL A 712 56.09 -0.66 8.30
CA VAL A 712 56.37 -0.07 6.98
C VAL A 712 56.94 1.33 7.13
N GLN A 713 57.92 1.68 6.27
CA GLN A 713 58.41 3.03 6.21
C GLN A 713 57.41 3.95 5.51
N LYS A 714 57.04 5.04 6.17
CA LYS A 714 56.11 6.06 5.68
C LYS A 714 56.72 7.45 5.82
N ASP A 715 56.34 8.34 4.94
CA ASP A 715 56.63 9.76 5.07
C ASP A 715 55.87 10.39 6.27
N ILE A 716 56.12 11.66 6.54
CA ILE A 716 55.54 12.37 7.70
C ILE A 716 53.99 12.36 7.65
N PHE A 717 53.43 12.59 6.48
CA PHE A 717 51.95 12.61 6.30
C PHE A 717 51.36 11.21 6.44
N GLY A 718 51.95 10.19 5.85
CA GLY A 718 51.55 8.79 6.01
C GLY A 718 51.67 8.27 7.43
N LYS A 719 52.63 8.77 8.23
CA LYS A 719 52.69 8.48 9.67
C LYS A 719 51.54 9.15 10.43
N MET A 720 51.21 10.40 10.10
CA MET A 720 50.11 11.14 10.72
C MET A 720 48.77 10.47 10.43
N PHE A 721 48.45 10.16 9.17
CA PHE A 721 47.27 9.40 8.80
C PHE A 721 47.24 8.03 9.47
N GLY A 722 48.37 7.34 9.55
CA GLY A 722 48.47 6.03 10.21
C GLY A 722 48.17 6.04 11.72
N MET A 723 48.23 7.20 12.39
CA MET A 723 47.83 7.39 13.78
C MET A 723 46.30 7.72 13.89
N MET A 724 45.76 8.41 12.91
CA MET A 724 44.36 8.86 12.92
C MET A 724 43.38 7.79 12.41
N LEU A 725 43.83 6.97 11.47
CA LEU A 725 42.98 5.96 10.83
C LEU A 725 42.84 4.67 11.66
N PRO A 726 41.72 3.94 11.54
CA PRO A 726 41.59 2.60 12.10
C PRO A 726 42.73 1.70 11.66
N SER A 727 43.35 0.99 12.63
CA SER A 727 44.49 0.11 12.32
C SER A 727 44.09 -1.22 11.70
N SER A 728 42.82 -1.61 11.77
CA SER A 728 42.22 -2.80 11.15
C SER A 728 40.71 -2.68 11.10
N SER A 729 40.06 -3.60 10.36
CA SER A 729 38.55 -3.70 10.26
C SER A 729 37.86 -3.84 11.62
N ARG A 730 38.54 -4.44 12.61
CA ARG A 730 38.01 -4.59 13.97
C ARG A 730 37.79 -3.27 14.72
N LYS A 731 38.47 -2.20 14.28
CA LYS A 731 38.35 -0.86 14.89
C LYS A 731 37.39 0.08 14.16
N LEU A 732 36.69 -0.39 13.14
CA LEU A 732 35.64 0.39 12.46
C LEU A 732 34.52 0.73 13.44
N LYS A 733 33.94 1.93 13.28
CA LYS A 733 32.92 2.49 14.14
C LYS A 733 31.57 2.52 13.41
N LEU A 734 30.45 2.59 14.14
CA LEU A 734 29.15 2.82 13.54
C LEU A 734 29.05 4.25 13.00
N SER A 735 28.30 4.40 11.87
CA SER A 735 27.99 5.71 11.26
C SER A 735 27.18 6.58 12.20
N LYS A 736 26.25 5.97 12.94
CA LYS A 736 25.35 6.62 13.91
C LYS A 736 25.38 5.84 15.23
N MET A 737 25.00 6.50 16.32
CA MET A 737 24.90 5.92 17.67
C MET A 737 26.22 5.27 18.19
N ASN A 738 27.38 5.77 17.75
CA ASN A 738 28.66 5.20 18.17
C ASN A 738 28.95 5.44 19.67
N MET A 739 28.44 6.53 20.27
CA MET A 739 28.48 6.83 21.71
C MET A 739 29.88 6.55 22.35
N GLY A 740 30.95 7.13 21.76
CA GLY A 740 32.31 6.90 22.22
C GLY A 740 32.86 5.47 22.02
N GLY A 741 32.24 4.68 21.14
CA GLY A 741 32.60 3.30 20.84
C GLY A 741 31.74 2.25 21.56
N MET A 742 30.89 2.64 22.51
CA MET A 742 29.93 1.72 23.16
C MET A 742 28.93 1.14 22.18
N GLY A 743 28.37 1.95 21.26
CA GLY A 743 27.44 1.51 20.24
C GLY A 743 28.05 0.42 19.34
N THR A 744 29.28 0.59 18.90
CA THR A 744 30.01 -0.42 18.12
C THR A 744 30.17 -1.74 18.88
N LYS A 745 30.55 -1.68 20.16
CA LYS A 745 30.70 -2.88 21.00
C LYS A 745 29.36 -3.58 21.20
N MET A 746 28.29 -2.82 21.45
CA MET A 746 26.93 -3.33 21.60
C MET A 746 26.43 -3.99 20.30
N MET A 747 26.66 -3.37 19.14
CA MET A 747 26.29 -3.93 17.85
C MET A 747 26.98 -5.27 17.60
N ARG A 748 28.32 -5.34 17.78
CA ARG A 748 29.06 -6.59 17.62
C ARG A 748 28.61 -7.67 18.62
N TYR A 749 28.29 -7.31 19.86
CA TYR A 749 27.72 -8.22 20.85
C TYR A 749 26.35 -8.76 20.44
N ILE A 750 25.45 -7.87 19.95
CA ILE A 750 24.11 -8.27 19.47
C ILE A 750 24.24 -9.18 18.25
N MET A 751 25.11 -8.86 17.29
CA MET A 751 25.38 -9.70 16.13
C MET A 751 25.79 -11.11 16.55
N ASN A 752 26.79 -11.20 17.44
CA ASN A 752 27.25 -12.50 17.96
C ASN A 752 26.13 -13.29 18.68
N ARG A 753 25.35 -12.60 19.53
CA ARG A 753 24.24 -13.24 20.26
C ARG A 753 23.12 -13.73 19.34
N LYS A 754 22.91 -13.06 18.21
CA LYS A 754 21.89 -13.40 17.21
C LYS A 754 22.40 -14.31 16.08
N GLY A 755 23.64 -14.81 16.17
CA GLY A 755 24.24 -15.64 15.14
C GLY A 755 24.48 -14.93 13.81
N ILE A 756 24.61 -13.59 13.82
CA ILE A 756 24.92 -12.80 12.62
C ILE A 756 26.46 -12.79 12.46
N ASP A 757 26.91 -13.11 11.24
CA ASP A 757 28.32 -13.13 10.90
C ASP A 757 29.02 -11.79 11.16
N SER A 758 30.23 -11.86 11.71
CA SER A 758 31.08 -10.68 11.90
C SER A 758 31.54 -10.12 10.56
N LEU A 759 31.97 -8.85 10.55
CA LEU A 759 32.53 -8.23 9.35
C LEU A 759 33.71 -9.05 8.81
N GLU A 760 34.55 -9.55 9.69
CA GLU A 760 35.73 -10.36 9.35
C GLU A 760 35.33 -11.69 8.73
N SER A 761 34.25 -12.34 9.22
CA SER A 761 33.68 -13.57 8.65
C SER A 761 33.08 -13.31 7.27
N LEU A 762 32.26 -12.28 7.11
CA LEU A 762 31.64 -11.92 5.82
C LEU A 762 32.70 -11.55 4.78
N ARG A 763 33.77 -10.87 5.18
CA ARG A 763 34.91 -10.53 4.32
C ARG A 763 35.64 -11.79 3.86
N GLN A 764 35.90 -12.75 4.76
CA GLN A 764 36.53 -14.02 4.40
C GLN A 764 35.61 -14.83 3.45
N GLN A 765 34.34 -14.89 3.71
CA GLN A 765 33.37 -15.52 2.81
C GLN A 765 33.41 -14.89 1.39
N ALA A 766 33.51 -13.57 1.30
CA ALA A 766 33.64 -12.89 0.01
C ALA A 766 34.92 -13.31 -0.74
N ILE A 767 36.04 -13.43 -0.03
CA ILE A 767 37.30 -13.94 -0.60
C ILE A 767 37.14 -15.38 -1.08
N ASP A 768 36.56 -16.25 -0.25
CA ASP A 768 36.35 -17.67 -0.54
C ASP A 768 35.35 -17.86 -1.71
N ASN A 769 34.41 -16.96 -1.89
CA ASN A 769 33.47 -16.91 -3.01
C ASN A 769 34.03 -16.28 -4.29
N GLY A 770 35.34 -15.91 -4.30
CA GLY A 770 35.99 -15.36 -5.49
C GLY A 770 35.63 -13.91 -5.82
N VAL A 771 35.16 -13.13 -4.84
CA VAL A 771 34.96 -11.68 -5.02
C VAL A 771 36.30 -10.98 -5.20
N GLU A 772 36.44 -10.24 -6.30
CA GLU A 772 37.66 -9.47 -6.61
C GLU A 772 37.73 -8.19 -5.73
N PHE A 773 38.83 -8.00 -5.03
CA PHE A 773 39.08 -6.83 -4.23
C PHE A 773 40.08 -5.91 -4.92
N ILE A 774 39.71 -4.68 -5.23
CA ILE A 774 40.57 -3.68 -5.86
C ILE A 774 40.75 -2.49 -4.91
N ALA A 775 41.98 -2.17 -4.54
CA ALA A 775 42.34 -0.98 -3.76
C ALA A 775 42.73 0.18 -4.69
N CYS A 776 42.14 1.34 -4.48
CA CYS A 776 42.43 2.54 -5.25
C CYS A 776 43.83 3.08 -4.98
N GLN A 777 44.71 3.06 -6.00
CA GLN A 777 46.10 3.54 -5.90
C GLN A 777 46.15 5.00 -5.43
N MET A 778 45.38 5.89 -6.04
CA MET A 778 45.37 7.31 -5.67
C MET A 778 44.98 7.51 -4.19
N SER A 779 43.98 6.79 -3.71
CA SER A 779 43.57 6.88 -2.30
C SER A 779 44.62 6.31 -1.35
N MET A 780 45.32 5.26 -1.75
CA MET A 780 46.46 4.72 -1.01
C MET A 780 47.59 5.75 -0.87
N ASP A 781 47.92 6.43 -1.95
CA ASP A 781 48.99 7.44 -1.97
C ASP A 781 48.60 8.65 -1.11
N VAL A 782 47.36 9.18 -1.27
CA VAL A 782 46.90 10.33 -0.47
C VAL A 782 46.81 10.01 1.01
N MET A 783 46.38 8.81 1.39
CA MET A 783 46.22 8.42 2.80
C MET A 783 47.44 7.74 3.38
N GLY A 784 48.51 7.60 2.61
CA GLY A 784 49.76 6.97 3.05
C GLY A 784 49.58 5.50 3.44
N VAL A 785 48.64 4.79 2.81
CA VAL A 785 48.41 3.36 3.02
C VAL A 785 49.32 2.57 2.07
N LYS A 786 50.09 1.65 2.58
CA LYS A 786 51.02 0.83 1.78
C LYS A 786 50.43 -0.54 1.50
N LYS A 787 50.78 -1.16 0.35
CA LYS A 787 50.28 -2.47 -0.07
C LYS A 787 50.46 -3.55 1.02
N GLU A 788 51.56 -3.51 1.73
CA GLU A 788 51.90 -4.46 2.81
C GLU A 788 50.91 -4.39 3.99
N GLU A 789 50.18 -3.27 4.13
CA GLU A 789 49.16 -3.07 5.18
C GLU A 789 47.83 -3.70 4.81
N LEU A 790 47.60 -4.01 3.52
CA LEU A 790 46.37 -4.60 2.99
C LEU A 790 46.45 -6.12 2.97
N LEU A 791 45.29 -6.77 2.85
CA LEU A 791 45.18 -8.22 2.68
C LEU A 791 45.92 -8.66 1.41
N ASP A 792 46.42 -9.90 1.40
CA ASP A 792 47.33 -10.39 0.34
C ASP A 792 46.61 -10.61 -0.99
N ASN A 793 45.29 -10.84 -0.98
CA ASN A 793 44.43 -11.05 -2.14
C ASN A 793 43.86 -9.75 -2.75
N VAL A 794 44.35 -8.58 -2.36
CA VAL A 794 43.92 -7.28 -2.89
C VAL A 794 44.76 -6.87 -4.08
N THR A 795 44.09 -6.60 -5.20
CA THR A 795 44.67 -6.02 -6.40
C THR A 795 44.74 -4.50 -6.25
N ILE A 796 45.82 -3.87 -6.71
CA ILE A 796 45.90 -2.41 -6.75
C ILE A 796 45.47 -1.96 -8.14
N GLY A 797 44.54 -0.98 -8.20
CA GLY A 797 44.04 -0.45 -9.47
C GLY A 797 43.62 1.01 -9.38
N GLY A 798 43.48 1.64 -10.50
CA GLY A 798 42.93 3.02 -10.63
C GLY A 798 41.48 3.02 -11.02
N VAL A 799 40.94 4.21 -11.26
CA VAL A 799 39.55 4.39 -11.75
C VAL A 799 39.29 3.65 -13.07
N ALA A 800 40.27 3.63 -13.97
CA ALA A 800 40.14 2.90 -15.25
C ALA A 800 39.95 1.39 -15.04
N THR A 801 40.66 0.77 -14.09
CA THR A 801 40.53 -0.63 -13.73
C THR A 801 39.12 -0.91 -13.18
N TYR A 802 38.56 0.01 -12.39
CA TYR A 802 37.18 -0.10 -11.91
C TYR A 802 36.18 0.06 -13.04
N MET A 803 36.35 1.07 -13.92
CA MET A 803 35.43 1.33 -15.03
C MET A 803 35.34 0.14 -15.98
N ASP A 804 36.45 -0.51 -16.29
CA ASP A 804 36.47 -1.75 -17.07
C ASP A 804 35.59 -2.85 -16.44
N ARG A 805 35.65 -3.02 -15.13
CA ARG A 805 34.77 -3.95 -14.41
C ARG A 805 33.31 -3.48 -14.34
N ALA A 806 33.09 -2.18 -14.27
CA ALA A 806 31.76 -1.58 -14.20
C ALA A 806 31.00 -1.65 -15.54
N GLU A 807 31.70 -1.57 -16.67
CA GLU A 807 31.15 -1.74 -18.00
C GLU A 807 30.66 -3.19 -18.24
N GLU A 808 31.37 -4.17 -17.71
CA GLU A 808 30.99 -5.59 -17.74
C GLU A 808 29.90 -5.93 -16.69
N ALA A 809 29.50 -5.00 -15.85
CA ALA A 809 28.54 -5.24 -14.78
C ALA A 809 27.16 -4.61 -15.06
N ASN A 810 26.10 -5.29 -14.63
CA ASN A 810 24.75 -4.78 -14.72
C ASN A 810 24.21 -4.18 -13.41
N VAL A 811 25.02 -4.22 -12.35
CA VAL A 811 24.76 -3.53 -11.08
C VAL A 811 26.03 -2.86 -10.61
N ASN A 812 25.98 -1.56 -10.41
CA ASN A 812 27.07 -0.74 -9.91
C ASN A 812 26.55 0.06 -8.71
N LEU A 813 27.09 -0.21 -7.51
CA LEU A 813 26.64 0.45 -6.28
C LEU A 813 27.79 1.20 -5.60
N PHE A 814 27.51 2.40 -5.14
CA PHE A 814 28.41 3.24 -4.34
C PHE A 814 27.92 3.27 -2.88
N ILE A 815 28.78 2.84 -1.90
CA ILE A 815 28.41 2.68 -0.49
C ILE A 815 29.34 3.45 0.43
#